data_da247b122d9b9e8f115fa7028d21d9c9
#
_entry.id   da247b122d9b9e8f115fa7028d21d9c9
#
_cell.length_a   1.000
_cell.length_b   1.000
_cell.length_c   1.000
_cell.angle_alpha   90.00
_cell.angle_beta   90.00
_cell.angle_gamma   90.00
#
_symmetry.space_group_name_H-M   'P 1'
#
loop_
_entity.id
_entity.type
_entity.pdbx_description
1 polymer ?
#
loop_
_entity_poly.entity_id
_entity_poly.type
_entity_poly.pdbx_seq_one_letter_code
_entity_poly.pdbx_strand_id
1 'polypeptide(L)'
;MKTVTIKISGMHCAACSNGVERSLKKVPGVDRAEVNLATQSALVRYDENQATIEQLEAAVTRMSFGVVHDAQGEESTAEQRAEQDALDLKKRLKVAAFFFVPLLYLAMAPMVPGKFLPVPIDPDQMSDVYAFVQLLLTLPILYAGSPFFKNGIISLKNGVPSMDTLVALGTGAAFIYSSYSTYEVLARINPHAVHSLYFESAGAILTFVLCGKFLELRAKGEAGHAISSLLNLAPKTGFIWKDGGEVEIPREAILTGDIVIVHPGNQVPVDGVITDGHASVDESMLTGESMPVGKSVGENVFAATVVTDGYLRFKAEKVGKDTMLSQIMQMVEAAQGSKAPIAKTADKIAAVFVPVVLVIALVAGLSWWFAGSGSKFAIQVFVAVLVIACPCALGLATPAAIMVAVGKGAEKGVLFKNAEALETAHNVTMAVFDKTGTITKGKPIVTDVIGWNGAKEEAITRLAAAIEQGSAHPLAVAVKERAAGMELPTCTDFRTTVGGGIAARCENTNVRLGNLSFVQPVAMIPPNAIELGEKLASVGKTIVYLTIGRNLCGIFAIADTLKEETQEAMQKLHELNIRTVILTGDNKRAAAYIAQQAGVDEVVAELMPGHKAELIKSFQQGGEIVAMVGDGINDAPALAQADLGIAVGGGTDVAIESAQVVLVNGDIRNISTTLRLSKATIRNVKENLFWAFGYNIIGIPVAAGVLHIFGGPLLDPMIAAAAMSLSSVSVVSNALRLKRFK
;
A
#
# COMPACT_ATOMS: atom_id res chain seq x y z
N MET A 1 -10.36 -23.13 -7.90
CA MET A 1 -10.37 -21.65 -8.07
C MET A 1 -8.97 -21.16 -8.24
N LYS A 2 -8.69 -20.45 -9.33
CA LYS A 2 -7.38 -19.84 -9.63
C LYS A 2 -7.51 -18.33 -9.66
N THR A 3 -6.45 -17.63 -9.27
CA THR A 3 -6.39 -16.16 -9.35
C THR A 3 -5.40 -15.77 -10.42
N VAL A 4 -5.79 -14.89 -11.33
CA VAL A 4 -4.95 -14.36 -12.39
C VAL A 4 -5.00 -12.85 -12.42
N THR A 5 -3.88 -12.20 -12.69
CA THR A 5 -3.81 -10.76 -12.93
C THR A 5 -3.66 -10.52 -14.42
N ILE A 6 -4.65 -9.81 -15.02
CA ILE A 6 -4.65 -9.44 -16.44
C ILE A 6 -4.28 -7.96 -16.52
N LYS A 7 -3.20 -7.63 -17.23
CA LYS A 7 -2.81 -6.26 -17.52
C LYS A 7 -3.64 -5.70 -18.68
N ILE A 8 -4.24 -4.51 -18.49
CA ILE A 8 -5.21 -3.94 -19.42
C ILE A 8 -4.74 -2.55 -19.83
N SER A 9 -4.66 -2.29 -21.13
CA SER A 9 -4.32 -0.98 -21.67
C SER A 9 -5.56 -0.20 -22.13
N GLY A 10 -5.49 1.13 -22.05
CA GLY A 10 -6.53 2.03 -22.57
C GLY A 10 -7.64 2.41 -21.59
N MET A 11 -7.56 2.00 -20.32
CA MET A 11 -8.50 2.46 -19.29
C MET A 11 -8.11 3.86 -18.80
N HIS A 12 -9.04 4.83 -18.87
CA HIS A 12 -8.77 6.22 -18.52
C HIS A 12 -9.69 6.79 -17.43
N CYS A 13 -10.71 6.05 -16.99
CA CYS A 13 -11.67 6.52 -15.99
C CYS A 13 -12.30 5.38 -15.19
N ALA A 14 -12.89 5.73 -14.01
CA ALA A 14 -13.59 4.77 -13.14
C ALA A 14 -14.74 4.02 -13.87
N ALA A 15 -15.47 4.68 -14.78
CA ALA A 15 -16.50 4.02 -15.57
C ALA A 15 -15.91 2.94 -16.50
N CYS A 16 -14.69 3.15 -17.03
CA CYS A 16 -13.98 2.17 -17.85
C CYS A 16 -13.65 0.91 -17.02
N SER A 17 -13.05 1.09 -15.82
CA SER A 17 -12.71 -0.02 -14.94
C SER A 17 -13.95 -0.80 -14.49
N ASN A 18 -15.05 -0.10 -14.18
CA ASN A 18 -16.31 -0.73 -13.82
C ASN A 18 -16.96 -1.49 -14.99
N GLY A 19 -16.82 -0.96 -16.22
CA GLY A 19 -17.29 -1.63 -17.43
C GLY A 19 -16.57 -2.95 -17.66
N VAL A 20 -15.25 -2.95 -17.57
CA VAL A 20 -14.42 -4.17 -17.66
C VAL A 20 -14.75 -5.15 -16.54
N GLU A 21 -14.88 -4.67 -15.30
CA GLU A 21 -15.22 -5.51 -14.14
C GLU A 21 -16.58 -6.21 -14.33
N ARG A 22 -17.59 -5.49 -14.83
CA ARG A 22 -18.89 -6.07 -15.17
C ARG A 22 -18.81 -7.08 -16.31
N SER A 23 -17.98 -6.83 -17.31
CA SER A 23 -17.77 -7.75 -18.44
C SER A 23 -17.11 -9.04 -17.98
N LEU A 24 -16.10 -8.97 -17.12
CA LEU A 24 -15.41 -10.11 -16.54
C LEU A 24 -16.35 -10.94 -15.63
N LYS A 25 -17.15 -10.29 -14.78
CA LYS A 25 -18.12 -10.96 -13.90
C LYS A 25 -19.25 -11.67 -14.66
N LYS A 26 -19.49 -11.36 -15.94
CA LYS A 26 -20.46 -12.05 -16.80
C LYS A 26 -19.90 -13.33 -17.42
N VAL A 27 -18.60 -13.58 -17.33
CA VAL A 27 -18.00 -14.82 -17.84
C VAL A 27 -18.36 -15.95 -16.87
N PRO A 28 -18.99 -17.05 -17.35
CA PRO A 28 -19.28 -18.20 -16.50
C PRO A 28 -18.03 -18.73 -15.83
N GLY A 29 -18.10 -19.04 -14.53
CA GLY A 29 -16.97 -19.54 -13.75
C GLY A 29 -16.14 -18.45 -13.07
N VAL A 30 -16.40 -17.18 -13.29
CA VAL A 30 -15.76 -16.08 -12.55
C VAL A 30 -16.49 -15.85 -11.21
N ASP A 31 -15.76 -16.06 -10.12
CA ASP A 31 -16.24 -15.80 -8.75
C ASP A 31 -16.04 -14.32 -8.34
N ARG A 32 -14.85 -13.79 -8.59
CA ARG A 32 -14.52 -12.41 -8.23
C ARG A 32 -13.65 -11.78 -9.34
N ALA A 33 -13.99 -10.55 -9.70
CA ALA A 33 -13.16 -9.72 -10.57
C ALA A 33 -13.06 -8.31 -9.95
N GLU A 34 -11.83 -7.81 -9.81
CA GLU A 34 -11.53 -6.47 -9.33
C GLU A 34 -10.62 -5.79 -10.35
N VAL A 35 -11.07 -4.68 -10.91
CA VAL A 35 -10.32 -3.94 -11.92
C VAL A 35 -9.81 -2.64 -11.32
N ASN A 36 -8.50 -2.45 -11.33
CA ASN A 36 -7.85 -1.26 -10.80
C ASN A 36 -7.40 -0.34 -11.94
N LEU A 37 -7.88 0.89 -11.91
CA LEU A 37 -7.54 1.92 -12.89
C LEU A 37 -6.11 2.43 -12.73
N ALA A 38 -5.58 2.49 -11.50
CA ALA A 38 -4.26 3.06 -11.25
C ALA A 38 -3.15 2.14 -11.73
N THR A 39 -3.29 0.83 -11.48
CA THR A 39 -2.34 -0.22 -11.92
C THR A 39 -2.65 -0.74 -13.31
N GLN A 40 -3.76 -0.31 -13.92
CA GLN A 40 -4.25 -0.81 -15.21
C GLN A 40 -4.32 -2.35 -15.27
N SER A 41 -4.81 -2.98 -14.21
CA SER A 41 -4.88 -4.43 -14.10
C SER A 41 -6.25 -4.90 -13.59
N ALA A 42 -6.59 -6.16 -13.91
CA ALA A 42 -7.74 -6.87 -13.38
C ALA A 42 -7.25 -8.09 -12.60
N LEU A 43 -7.61 -8.19 -11.33
CA LEU A 43 -7.44 -9.39 -10.52
C LEU A 43 -8.72 -10.23 -10.64
N VAL A 44 -8.62 -11.43 -11.21
CA VAL A 44 -9.77 -12.28 -11.49
C VAL A 44 -9.59 -13.63 -10.80
N ARG A 45 -10.56 -14.01 -9.97
CA ARG A 45 -10.66 -15.34 -9.37
C ARG A 45 -11.73 -16.14 -10.11
N TYR A 46 -11.35 -17.27 -10.70
CA TYR A 46 -12.21 -18.07 -11.56
C TYR A 46 -11.96 -19.58 -11.40
N ASP A 47 -12.93 -20.37 -11.86
CA ASP A 47 -12.85 -21.83 -11.92
C ASP A 47 -12.26 -22.26 -13.28
N GLU A 48 -11.07 -22.88 -13.27
CA GLU A 48 -10.38 -23.33 -14.49
C GLU A 48 -11.19 -24.37 -15.30
N ASN A 49 -12.15 -25.06 -14.65
CA ASN A 49 -13.00 -26.01 -15.36
C ASN A 49 -14.14 -25.35 -16.14
N GLN A 50 -14.45 -24.06 -15.85
CA GLN A 50 -15.58 -23.34 -16.45
C GLN A 50 -15.17 -22.14 -17.30
N ALA A 51 -13.99 -21.54 -17.05
CA ALA A 51 -13.47 -20.40 -17.78
C ALA A 51 -12.00 -20.57 -18.12
N THR A 52 -11.60 -20.07 -19.29
CA THR A 52 -10.19 -20.02 -19.74
C THR A 52 -9.68 -18.58 -19.73
N ILE A 53 -8.36 -18.40 -19.68
CA ILE A 53 -7.72 -17.08 -19.73
C ILE A 53 -8.13 -16.34 -21.02
N GLU A 54 -8.21 -17.02 -22.15
CA GLU A 54 -8.62 -16.43 -23.43
C GLU A 54 -10.04 -15.88 -23.39
N GLN A 55 -10.96 -16.54 -22.66
CA GLN A 55 -12.33 -16.04 -22.49
C GLN A 55 -12.38 -14.77 -21.62
N LEU A 56 -11.52 -14.69 -20.58
CA LEU A 56 -11.38 -13.50 -19.77
C LEU A 56 -10.80 -12.34 -20.59
N GLU A 57 -9.78 -12.60 -21.39
CA GLU A 57 -9.17 -11.61 -22.28
C GLU A 57 -10.15 -11.14 -23.37
N ALA A 58 -10.92 -12.06 -23.94
CA ALA A 58 -11.97 -11.72 -24.87
C ALA A 58 -13.07 -10.83 -24.24
N ALA A 59 -13.36 -11.01 -22.95
CA ALA A 59 -14.30 -10.15 -22.22
C ALA A 59 -13.75 -8.71 -22.06
N VAL A 60 -12.44 -8.54 -21.87
CA VAL A 60 -11.75 -7.24 -21.84
C VAL A 60 -11.77 -6.60 -23.24
N THR A 61 -11.41 -7.38 -24.26
CA THR A 61 -11.33 -6.89 -25.65
C THR A 61 -12.69 -6.47 -26.21
N ARG A 62 -13.79 -7.13 -25.81
CA ARG A 62 -15.17 -6.70 -26.15
C ARG A 62 -15.51 -5.30 -25.69
N MET A 63 -14.88 -4.84 -24.61
CA MET A 63 -15.02 -3.46 -24.12
C MET A 63 -14.08 -2.47 -24.83
N SER A 64 -13.37 -2.94 -25.89
CA SER A 64 -12.38 -2.18 -26.68
C SER A 64 -11.15 -1.74 -25.91
N PHE A 65 -10.78 -2.48 -24.85
CA PHE A 65 -9.52 -2.35 -24.15
C PHE A 65 -8.53 -3.40 -24.62
N GLY A 66 -7.23 -3.05 -24.62
CA GLY A 66 -6.17 -3.97 -24.96
C GLY A 66 -5.80 -4.87 -23.78
N VAL A 67 -5.51 -6.15 -24.05
CA VAL A 67 -4.83 -7.02 -23.10
C VAL A 67 -3.34 -6.97 -23.40
N VAL A 68 -2.52 -6.87 -22.38
CA VAL A 68 -1.08 -6.82 -22.50
C VAL A 68 -0.53 -8.18 -22.11
N HIS A 69 0.04 -8.89 -23.07
CA HIS A 69 0.79 -10.14 -22.84
C HIS A 69 2.26 -9.77 -22.59
N ASP A 70 2.82 -10.22 -21.49
CA ASP A 70 4.26 -10.16 -21.29
C ASP A 70 4.89 -11.26 -22.17
N ALA A 71 5.23 -10.93 -23.40
CA ALA A 71 6.00 -11.84 -24.26
C ALA A 71 7.36 -12.07 -23.60
N GLN A 72 7.75 -13.34 -23.51
CA GLN A 72 9.05 -13.76 -22.99
C GLN A 72 10.17 -13.05 -23.77
N GLY A 73 10.84 -12.10 -23.11
CA GLY A 73 12.09 -11.54 -23.63
C GLY A 73 12.26 -10.02 -23.65
N GLU A 74 11.18 -9.21 -23.63
CA GLU A 74 11.29 -7.76 -23.47
C GLU A 74 10.35 -7.32 -22.36
N GLU A 75 10.87 -7.21 -21.14
CA GLU A 75 10.23 -6.48 -20.04
C GLU A 75 10.19 -4.99 -20.39
N SER A 76 9.23 -4.60 -21.23
CA SER A 76 8.81 -3.20 -21.20
C SER A 76 8.12 -3.02 -19.85
N THR A 77 8.84 -2.48 -18.89
CA THR A 77 8.33 -2.24 -17.53
C THR A 77 7.05 -1.41 -17.63
N ALA A 78 6.14 -1.58 -16.68
CA ALA A 78 4.93 -0.74 -16.60
C ALA A 78 5.28 0.76 -16.68
N GLU A 79 6.47 1.10 -16.24
CA GLU A 79 7.09 2.42 -16.28
C GLU A 79 7.37 2.91 -17.71
N GLN A 80 7.98 2.07 -18.57
CA GLN A 80 8.26 2.42 -19.97
C GLN A 80 6.97 2.63 -20.78
N ARG A 81 5.92 1.86 -20.50
CA ARG A 81 4.60 2.04 -21.13
C ARG A 81 3.93 3.33 -20.67
N ALA A 82 3.96 3.63 -19.36
CA ALA A 82 3.44 4.88 -18.82
C ALA A 82 4.19 6.09 -19.40
N GLU A 83 5.50 5.97 -19.64
CA GLU A 83 6.31 7.00 -20.28
C GLU A 83 5.95 7.18 -21.78
N GLN A 84 5.72 6.07 -22.50
CA GLN A 84 5.25 6.12 -23.89
C GLN A 84 3.88 6.75 -24.01
N ASP A 85 2.92 6.38 -23.16
CA ASP A 85 1.59 6.98 -23.11
C ASP A 85 1.66 8.49 -22.79
N ALA A 86 2.53 8.88 -21.85
CA ALA A 86 2.77 10.28 -21.53
C ALA A 86 3.39 11.05 -22.70
N LEU A 87 4.31 10.44 -23.45
CA LEU A 87 4.93 11.04 -24.64
C LEU A 87 3.90 11.21 -25.78
N ASP A 88 3.05 10.22 -26.03
CA ASP A 88 2.00 10.32 -27.05
C ASP A 88 0.97 11.39 -26.68
N LEU A 89 0.52 11.43 -25.43
CA LEU A 89 -0.38 12.46 -24.94
C LEU A 89 0.26 13.85 -25.01
N LYS A 90 1.56 13.99 -24.72
CA LYS A 90 2.32 15.23 -24.87
C LYS A 90 2.35 15.72 -26.32
N LYS A 91 2.52 14.80 -27.30
CA LYS A 91 2.48 15.12 -28.73
C LYS A 91 1.09 15.64 -29.11
N ARG A 92 0.02 14.95 -28.72
CA ARG A 92 -1.38 15.36 -28.95
C ARG A 92 -1.69 16.73 -28.34
N LEU A 93 -1.27 16.96 -27.08
CA LEU A 93 -1.43 18.23 -26.39
C LEU A 93 -0.68 19.36 -27.12
N LYS A 94 0.55 19.13 -27.60
CA LYS A 94 1.29 20.14 -28.38
C LYS A 94 0.54 20.52 -29.67
N VAL A 95 0.00 19.53 -30.40
CA VAL A 95 -0.79 19.79 -31.61
C VAL A 95 -2.05 20.58 -31.25
N ALA A 96 -2.83 20.14 -30.26
CA ALA A 96 -4.03 20.82 -29.84
C ALA A 96 -3.75 22.27 -29.42
N ALA A 97 -2.74 22.50 -28.56
CA ALA A 97 -2.38 23.83 -28.07
C ALA A 97 -1.89 24.75 -29.19
N PHE A 98 -1.09 24.22 -30.14
CA PHE A 98 -0.58 25.00 -31.26
C PHE A 98 -1.72 25.58 -32.15
N PHE A 99 -2.74 24.80 -32.42
CA PHE A 99 -3.90 25.26 -33.22
C PHE A 99 -4.95 25.97 -32.36
N PHE A 100 -5.04 25.68 -31.07
CA PHE A 100 -6.00 26.34 -30.18
C PHE A 100 -5.63 27.79 -29.90
N VAL A 101 -4.36 28.15 -29.75
CA VAL A 101 -3.94 29.53 -29.48
C VAL A 101 -4.40 30.51 -30.60
N PRO A 102 -4.15 30.25 -31.89
CA PRO A 102 -4.67 31.11 -32.97
C PRO A 102 -6.20 31.07 -33.07
N LEU A 103 -6.83 29.91 -32.82
CA LEU A 103 -8.30 29.81 -32.80
C LEU A 103 -8.91 30.69 -31.70
N LEU A 104 -8.33 30.64 -30.49
CA LEU A 104 -8.77 31.47 -29.37
C LEU A 104 -8.53 32.96 -29.64
N TYR A 105 -7.40 33.31 -30.24
CA TYR A 105 -7.12 34.69 -30.63
C TYR A 105 -8.18 35.21 -31.62
N LEU A 106 -8.50 34.44 -32.65
CA LEU A 106 -9.53 34.81 -33.62
C LEU A 106 -10.91 35.01 -32.97
N ALA A 107 -11.30 34.10 -32.08
CA ALA A 107 -12.60 34.17 -31.40
C ALA A 107 -12.71 35.35 -30.42
N MET A 108 -11.62 35.68 -29.71
CA MET A 108 -11.61 36.71 -28.66
C MET A 108 -11.29 38.11 -29.18
N ALA A 109 -10.55 38.22 -30.27
CA ALA A 109 -10.12 39.54 -30.82
C ALA A 109 -11.28 40.50 -31.15
N PRO A 110 -12.43 40.04 -31.70
CA PRO A 110 -13.57 40.93 -31.94
C PRO A 110 -14.20 41.52 -30.67
N MET A 111 -13.98 40.89 -29.51
CA MET A 111 -14.54 41.36 -28.22
C MET A 111 -13.68 42.48 -27.58
N VAL A 112 -12.45 42.69 -28.09
CA VAL A 112 -11.53 43.71 -27.53
C VAL A 112 -11.71 45.03 -28.30
N PRO A 113 -12.00 46.14 -27.61
CA PRO A 113 -12.10 47.45 -28.28
C PRO A 113 -10.76 47.81 -28.93
N GLY A 114 -10.78 48.09 -30.26
CA GLY A 114 -9.58 48.53 -30.97
C GLY A 114 -9.24 47.76 -32.25
N LYS A 115 -10.04 46.77 -32.67
CA LYS A 115 -9.91 45.95 -33.90
C LYS A 115 -8.48 45.53 -34.23
N PHE A 116 -8.06 44.41 -33.59
CA PHE A 116 -6.72 43.82 -33.83
C PHE A 116 -6.71 42.77 -34.96
N LEU A 117 -7.83 42.54 -35.66
CA LEU A 117 -7.89 41.58 -36.76
C LEU A 117 -7.59 42.26 -38.11
N PRO A 118 -6.75 41.67 -38.97
CA PRO A 118 -6.59 42.11 -40.35
C PRO A 118 -7.91 41.95 -41.13
N VAL A 119 -8.15 42.86 -42.06
CA VAL A 119 -9.38 42.90 -42.92
C VAL A 119 -9.78 41.54 -43.51
N PRO A 120 -8.84 40.67 -43.96
CA PRO A 120 -9.22 39.39 -44.58
C PRO A 120 -9.83 38.36 -43.61
N ILE A 121 -9.74 38.61 -42.29
CA ILE A 121 -10.25 37.70 -41.24
C ILE A 121 -11.11 38.44 -40.20
N ASP A 122 -11.70 39.55 -40.58
CA ASP A 122 -12.63 40.32 -39.76
C ASP A 122 -14.07 39.75 -39.94
N PRO A 123 -14.76 39.33 -38.86
CA PRO A 123 -16.09 38.73 -38.96
C PRO A 123 -17.16 39.66 -39.57
N ASP A 124 -16.99 40.98 -39.42
CA ASP A 124 -17.94 41.99 -39.95
C ASP A 124 -17.71 42.29 -41.42
N GLN A 125 -16.48 42.07 -41.94
CA GLN A 125 -16.10 42.37 -43.32
C GLN A 125 -16.03 41.13 -44.21
N MET A 126 -15.47 40.02 -43.69
CA MET A 126 -15.23 38.77 -44.41
C MET A 126 -15.70 37.57 -43.56
N SER A 127 -17.00 37.53 -43.27
CA SER A 127 -17.63 36.52 -42.40
C SER A 127 -17.42 35.09 -42.90
N ASP A 128 -17.38 34.87 -44.20
CA ASP A 128 -17.14 33.59 -44.85
C ASP A 128 -15.69 33.06 -44.58
N VAL A 129 -14.70 33.92 -44.77
CA VAL A 129 -13.29 33.58 -44.51
C VAL A 129 -13.06 33.33 -43.01
N TYR A 130 -13.61 34.19 -42.16
CA TYR A 130 -13.49 34.06 -40.72
C TYR A 130 -14.05 32.73 -40.21
N ALA A 131 -15.26 32.33 -40.61
CA ALA A 131 -15.89 31.09 -40.24
C ALA A 131 -15.11 29.87 -40.79
N PHE A 132 -14.64 29.95 -42.03
CA PHE A 132 -13.86 28.86 -42.64
C PHE A 132 -12.48 28.66 -41.99
N VAL A 133 -11.79 29.73 -41.63
CA VAL A 133 -10.50 29.66 -40.94
C VAL A 133 -10.67 29.04 -39.57
N GLN A 134 -11.71 29.39 -38.80
CA GLN A 134 -11.98 28.75 -37.49
C GLN A 134 -12.27 27.25 -37.65
N LEU A 135 -13.06 26.84 -38.63
CA LEU A 135 -13.32 25.45 -38.97
C LEU A 135 -12.01 24.70 -39.24
N LEU A 136 -11.13 25.26 -40.10
CA LEU A 136 -9.85 24.67 -40.47
C LEU A 136 -8.92 24.51 -39.26
N LEU A 137 -8.84 25.51 -38.37
CA LEU A 137 -8.03 25.44 -37.14
C LEU A 137 -8.55 24.41 -36.14
N THR A 138 -9.86 24.13 -36.14
CA THR A 138 -10.48 23.19 -35.24
C THR A 138 -10.23 21.74 -35.64
N LEU A 139 -10.10 21.39 -36.91
CA LEU A 139 -9.90 20.02 -37.39
C LEU A 139 -8.66 19.29 -36.79
N PRO A 140 -7.47 19.94 -36.75
CA PRO A 140 -6.31 19.32 -36.10
C PRO A 140 -6.51 19.09 -34.59
N ILE A 141 -7.27 19.93 -33.91
CA ILE A 141 -7.59 19.78 -32.48
C ILE A 141 -8.52 18.58 -32.30
N LEU A 142 -9.53 18.41 -33.15
CA LEU A 142 -10.39 17.22 -33.14
C LEU A 142 -9.61 15.94 -33.41
N TYR A 143 -8.66 15.98 -34.36
CA TYR A 143 -7.77 14.84 -34.61
C TYR A 143 -6.91 14.47 -33.39
N ALA A 144 -6.35 15.47 -32.73
CA ALA A 144 -5.61 15.26 -31.48
C ALA A 144 -6.50 14.63 -30.39
N GLY A 145 -7.78 15.05 -30.31
CA GLY A 145 -8.80 14.51 -29.38
C GLY A 145 -9.54 13.27 -29.88
N SER A 146 -9.17 12.68 -31.02
CA SER A 146 -9.87 11.52 -31.61
C SER A 146 -10.09 10.31 -30.66
N PRO A 147 -9.21 9.99 -29.68
CA PRO A 147 -9.47 8.90 -28.75
C PRO A 147 -10.72 9.13 -27.89
N PHE A 148 -11.01 10.37 -27.49
CA PHE A 148 -12.20 10.69 -26.71
C PHE A 148 -13.49 10.38 -27.47
N PHE A 149 -13.54 10.67 -28.76
CA PHE A 149 -14.69 10.34 -29.59
C PHE A 149 -14.86 8.84 -29.78
N LYS A 150 -13.74 8.12 -30.09
CA LYS A 150 -13.76 6.67 -30.27
C LYS A 150 -14.24 5.98 -28.99
N ASN A 151 -13.60 6.25 -27.88
CA ASN A 151 -13.91 5.62 -26.59
C ASN A 151 -15.29 6.04 -26.07
N GLY A 152 -15.66 7.31 -26.22
CA GLY A 152 -16.95 7.85 -25.79
C GLY A 152 -18.13 7.19 -26.50
N ILE A 153 -18.05 7.00 -27.81
CA ILE A 153 -19.10 6.35 -28.62
C ILE A 153 -19.19 4.85 -28.26
N ILE A 154 -18.05 4.17 -28.09
CA ILE A 154 -18.03 2.75 -27.70
C ILE A 154 -18.65 2.56 -26.31
N SER A 155 -18.27 3.40 -25.33
CA SER A 155 -18.82 3.37 -23.98
C SER A 155 -20.33 3.59 -23.96
N LEU A 156 -20.81 4.53 -24.79
CA LEU A 156 -22.24 4.81 -24.93
C LEU A 156 -22.99 3.61 -25.53
N LYS A 157 -22.47 3.01 -26.61
CA LYS A 157 -23.05 1.80 -27.22
C LYS A 157 -23.13 0.62 -26.27
N ASN A 158 -22.15 0.49 -25.39
CA ASN A 158 -22.10 -0.59 -24.37
C ASN A 158 -22.98 -0.29 -23.14
N GLY A 159 -23.71 0.83 -23.12
CA GLY A 159 -24.61 1.19 -22.00
C GLY A 159 -23.85 1.60 -20.72
N VAL A 160 -22.56 1.94 -20.83
CA VAL A 160 -21.72 2.40 -19.72
C VAL A 160 -21.09 3.75 -20.12
N PRO A 161 -21.87 4.84 -20.18
CA PRO A 161 -21.35 6.14 -20.55
C PRO A 161 -20.24 6.59 -19.61
N SER A 162 -19.16 7.09 -20.18
CA SER A 162 -17.93 7.48 -19.49
C SER A 162 -17.68 8.98 -19.58
N MET A 163 -16.59 9.44 -18.96
CA MET A 163 -16.08 10.80 -19.15
C MET A 163 -15.87 11.12 -20.63
N ASP A 164 -15.30 10.17 -21.39
CA ASP A 164 -15.04 10.35 -22.81
C ASP A 164 -16.36 10.56 -23.59
N THR A 165 -17.46 9.97 -23.13
CA THR A 165 -18.80 10.20 -23.69
C THR A 165 -19.26 11.64 -23.50
N LEU A 166 -19.04 12.22 -22.31
CA LEU A 166 -19.43 13.62 -22.04
C LEU A 166 -18.61 14.59 -22.89
N VAL A 167 -17.31 14.38 -22.98
CA VAL A 167 -16.40 15.18 -23.80
C VAL A 167 -16.76 15.05 -25.27
N ALA A 168 -17.00 13.84 -25.78
CA ALA A 168 -17.36 13.59 -27.18
C ALA A 168 -18.69 14.24 -27.54
N LEU A 169 -19.71 14.14 -26.70
CA LEU A 169 -21.02 14.75 -26.92
C LEU A 169 -20.97 16.28 -26.85
N GLY A 170 -20.29 16.84 -25.84
CA GLY A 170 -20.17 18.30 -25.69
C GLY A 170 -19.39 18.94 -26.83
N THR A 171 -18.20 18.39 -27.13
CA THR A 171 -17.37 18.88 -28.25
C THR A 171 -18.05 18.65 -29.60
N GLY A 172 -18.66 17.47 -29.78
CA GLY A 172 -19.40 17.13 -31.01
C GLY A 172 -20.58 18.08 -31.26
N ALA A 173 -21.36 18.37 -30.21
CA ALA A 173 -22.48 19.31 -30.33
C ALA A 173 -22.01 20.73 -30.72
N ALA A 174 -20.96 21.23 -30.05
CA ALA A 174 -20.37 22.54 -30.37
C ALA A 174 -19.83 22.58 -31.81
N PHE A 175 -19.13 21.53 -32.24
CA PHE A 175 -18.56 21.43 -33.58
C PHE A 175 -19.65 21.33 -34.69
N ILE A 176 -20.65 20.46 -34.50
CA ILE A 176 -21.74 20.26 -35.46
C ILE A 176 -22.55 21.56 -35.63
N TYR A 177 -22.88 22.21 -34.51
CA TYR A 177 -23.59 23.47 -34.54
C TYR A 177 -22.80 24.58 -35.28
N SER A 178 -21.50 24.71 -34.93
CA SER A 178 -20.64 25.70 -35.57
C SER A 178 -20.43 25.43 -37.07
N SER A 179 -20.34 24.14 -37.45
CA SER A 179 -20.26 23.74 -38.85
C SER A 179 -21.55 24.08 -39.62
N TYR A 180 -22.72 23.88 -38.99
CA TYR A 180 -24.00 24.29 -39.56
C TYR A 180 -24.08 25.83 -39.72
N SER A 181 -23.69 26.59 -38.68
CA SER A 181 -23.62 28.06 -38.75
C SER A 181 -22.63 28.54 -39.81
N THR A 182 -21.48 27.86 -39.95
CA THR A 182 -20.54 28.14 -41.06
C THR A 182 -21.15 27.89 -42.42
N TYR A 183 -21.92 26.80 -42.57
CA TYR A 183 -22.66 26.55 -43.81
C TYR A 183 -23.68 27.69 -44.13
N GLU A 184 -24.44 28.16 -43.12
CA GLU A 184 -25.38 29.30 -43.31
C GLU A 184 -24.66 30.57 -43.76
N VAL A 185 -23.48 30.87 -43.22
CA VAL A 185 -22.64 32.01 -43.64
C VAL A 185 -22.13 31.82 -45.06
N LEU A 186 -21.51 30.67 -45.38
CA LEU A 186 -20.97 30.39 -46.73
C LEU A 186 -22.06 30.36 -47.83
N ALA A 187 -23.24 29.81 -47.51
CA ALA A 187 -24.38 29.77 -48.38
C ALA A 187 -25.14 31.15 -48.48
N ARG A 188 -24.69 32.16 -47.71
CA ARG A 188 -25.29 33.48 -47.58
C ARG A 188 -26.77 33.48 -47.15
N ILE A 189 -27.17 32.43 -46.42
CA ILE A 189 -28.52 32.30 -45.85
C ILE A 189 -28.66 33.23 -44.65
N ASN A 190 -27.66 33.24 -43.75
CA ASN A 190 -27.62 34.07 -42.55
C ASN A 190 -26.17 34.52 -42.25
N PRO A 191 -25.74 35.69 -42.80
CA PRO A 191 -24.38 36.19 -42.52
C PRO A 191 -24.10 36.48 -41.05
N HIS A 192 -25.12 36.80 -40.24
CA HIS A 192 -24.97 37.05 -38.81
C HIS A 192 -24.72 35.76 -37.98
N ALA A 193 -24.86 34.57 -38.57
CA ALA A 193 -24.52 33.32 -37.93
C ALA A 193 -23.03 33.23 -37.57
N VAL A 194 -22.17 34.06 -38.17
CA VAL A 194 -20.74 34.17 -37.83
C VAL A 194 -20.49 34.50 -36.35
N HIS A 195 -21.38 35.26 -35.70
CA HIS A 195 -21.30 35.60 -34.28
C HIS A 195 -21.85 34.50 -33.37
N SER A 196 -22.21 33.35 -33.93
CA SER A 196 -22.79 32.22 -33.21
C SER A 196 -21.91 30.98 -33.27
N LEU A 197 -20.67 31.12 -33.67
CA LEU A 197 -19.70 30.02 -33.71
C LEU A 197 -19.24 29.64 -32.30
N TYR A 198 -18.93 28.34 -32.07
CA TYR A 198 -18.42 27.74 -30.85
C TYR A 198 -17.21 26.84 -31.13
N PHE A 199 -16.46 27.08 -32.19
CA PHE A 199 -15.24 26.34 -32.52
C PHE A 199 -14.18 26.50 -31.45
N GLU A 200 -14.06 27.71 -30.86
CA GLU A 200 -13.16 27.98 -29.75
C GLU A 200 -13.54 27.17 -28.51
N SER A 201 -14.83 27.01 -28.24
CA SER A 201 -15.31 26.18 -27.12
C SER A 201 -14.99 24.71 -27.35
N ALA A 202 -15.19 24.16 -28.54
CA ALA A 202 -14.81 22.80 -28.90
C ALA A 202 -13.30 22.59 -28.77
N GLY A 203 -12.50 23.54 -29.26
CA GLY A 203 -11.04 23.53 -29.15
C GLY A 203 -10.55 23.63 -27.71
N ALA A 204 -11.16 24.50 -26.90
CA ALA A 204 -10.86 24.68 -25.49
C ALA A 204 -11.13 23.41 -24.68
N ILE A 205 -12.30 22.80 -24.83
CA ILE A 205 -12.69 21.58 -24.15
C ILE A 205 -11.63 20.49 -24.37
N LEU A 206 -11.29 20.20 -25.64
CA LEU A 206 -10.30 19.16 -25.96
C LEU A 206 -8.91 19.51 -25.47
N THR A 207 -8.46 20.75 -25.63
CA THR A 207 -7.12 21.18 -25.22
C THR A 207 -6.98 21.12 -23.70
N PHE A 208 -7.96 21.61 -22.95
CA PHE A 208 -7.91 21.58 -21.48
C PHE A 208 -8.06 20.15 -20.94
N VAL A 209 -8.89 19.30 -21.54
CA VAL A 209 -9.01 17.89 -21.14
C VAL A 209 -7.70 17.13 -21.42
N LEU A 210 -7.05 17.35 -22.57
CA LEU A 210 -5.73 16.78 -22.87
C LEU A 210 -4.66 17.28 -21.88
N CYS A 211 -4.69 18.57 -21.55
CA CYS A 211 -3.79 19.15 -20.53
C CYS A 211 -4.02 18.51 -19.16
N GLY A 212 -5.27 18.41 -18.72
CA GLY A 212 -5.62 17.74 -17.46
C GLY A 212 -5.15 16.29 -17.42
N LYS A 213 -5.34 15.53 -18.51
CA LYS A 213 -4.86 14.15 -18.65
C LYS A 213 -3.33 14.03 -18.62
N PHE A 214 -2.63 14.94 -19.27
CA PHE A 214 -1.16 14.98 -19.23
C PHE A 214 -0.63 15.24 -17.81
N LEU A 215 -1.21 16.21 -17.10
CA LEU A 215 -0.86 16.51 -15.72
C LEU A 215 -1.19 15.33 -14.79
N GLU A 216 -2.31 14.65 -15.01
CA GLU A 216 -2.72 13.45 -14.32
C GLU A 216 -1.68 12.32 -14.47
N LEU A 217 -1.25 12.01 -15.70
CA LEU A 217 -0.26 10.96 -15.96
C LEU A 217 1.10 11.27 -15.33
N ARG A 218 1.54 12.52 -15.44
CA ARG A 218 2.79 12.96 -14.83
C ARG A 218 2.76 12.79 -13.31
N ALA A 219 1.69 13.17 -12.68
CA ALA A 219 1.53 13.07 -11.25
C ALA A 219 1.39 11.62 -10.75
N LYS A 220 0.76 10.73 -11.54
CA LYS A 220 0.78 9.28 -11.27
C LYS A 220 2.19 8.72 -11.32
N GLY A 221 2.99 9.11 -12.31
CA GLY A 221 4.42 8.74 -12.39
C GLY A 221 5.18 9.12 -11.13
N GLU A 222 5.06 10.38 -10.66
CA GLU A 222 5.71 10.84 -9.43
C GLU A 222 5.26 10.10 -8.16
N ALA A 223 4.01 9.62 -8.11
CA ALA A 223 3.51 8.81 -7.01
C ALA A 223 4.08 7.38 -7.04
N GLY A 224 4.34 6.82 -8.23
CA GLY A 224 4.91 5.49 -8.44
C GLY A 224 6.43 5.41 -8.20
N HIS A 225 7.15 6.50 -8.35
CA HIS A 225 8.63 6.53 -8.23
C HIS A 225 9.18 6.07 -6.87
N ALA A 226 8.42 6.19 -5.78
CA ALA A 226 8.84 5.69 -4.47
C ALA A 226 9.08 4.17 -4.47
N ILE A 227 8.38 3.42 -5.34
CA ILE A 227 8.51 1.96 -5.46
C ILE A 227 9.60 1.59 -6.45
N SER A 228 9.69 2.31 -7.58
CA SER A 228 10.79 2.10 -8.54
C SER A 228 12.16 2.36 -7.92
N SER A 229 12.24 3.23 -6.92
CA SER A 229 13.49 3.43 -6.18
C SER A 229 13.86 2.20 -5.35
N LEU A 230 12.87 1.46 -4.80
CA LEU A 230 13.12 0.19 -4.12
C LEU A 230 13.57 -0.92 -5.10
N LEU A 231 13.02 -0.95 -6.30
CA LEU A 231 13.40 -1.90 -7.38
C LEU A 231 14.87 -1.75 -7.81
N ASN A 232 15.35 -0.52 -7.88
CA ASN A 232 16.69 -0.21 -8.34
C ASN A 232 17.77 -0.38 -7.25
N LEU A 233 17.40 -0.83 -6.04
CA LEU A 233 18.32 -0.99 -4.91
C LEU A 233 19.10 -2.29 -4.93
N ALA A 234 18.61 -3.35 -5.58
CA ALA A 234 19.37 -4.58 -5.66
C ALA A 234 20.43 -4.49 -6.77
N PRO A 235 21.67 -4.96 -6.52
CA PRO A 235 22.72 -4.95 -7.52
C PRO A 235 22.36 -5.84 -8.70
N LYS A 236 22.83 -5.49 -9.89
CA LYS A 236 22.59 -6.28 -11.11
C LYS A 236 23.47 -7.52 -11.18
N THR A 237 24.62 -7.51 -10.49
CA THR A 237 25.60 -8.60 -10.44
C THR A 237 25.94 -8.94 -9.00
N GLY A 238 26.48 -10.13 -8.77
CA GLY A 238 27.04 -10.55 -7.49
C GLY A 238 28.27 -11.43 -7.69
N PHE A 239 29.12 -11.53 -6.66
CA PHE A 239 30.31 -12.38 -6.68
C PHE A 239 29.99 -13.71 -6.00
N ILE A 240 30.25 -14.83 -6.66
CA ILE A 240 30.15 -16.15 -6.08
C ILE A 240 31.54 -16.80 -5.98
N TRP A 241 31.71 -17.67 -4.96
CA TRP A 241 32.91 -18.48 -4.81
C TRP A 241 32.76 -19.77 -5.64
N LYS A 242 33.55 -19.92 -6.70
CA LYS A 242 33.51 -21.09 -7.56
C LYS A 242 34.92 -21.46 -8.02
N ASP A 243 35.23 -22.76 -8.05
CA ASP A 243 36.52 -23.32 -8.53
C ASP A 243 37.77 -22.70 -7.88
N GLY A 244 37.67 -22.26 -6.60
CA GLY A 244 38.78 -21.68 -5.85
C GLY A 244 38.99 -20.17 -6.08
N GLY A 245 38.06 -19.49 -6.73
CA GLY A 245 38.12 -18.03 -7.00
C GLY A 245 36.77 -17.33 -6.94
N GLU A 246 36.82 -16.01 -6.96
CA GLU A 246 35.64 -15.17 -7.06
C GLU A 246 35.26 -14.98 -8.54
N VAL A 247 33.97 -15.19 -8.84
CA VAL A 247 33.43 -15.03 -10.19
C VAL A 247 32.22 -14.09 -10.11
N GLU A 248 32.27 -13.01 -10.88
CA GLU A 248 31.11 -12.10 -11.00
C GLU A 248 30.09 -12.70 -11.98
N ILE A 249 28.84 -12.81 -11.51
CA ILE A 249 27.72 -13.31 -12.31
C ILE A 249 26.51 -12.38 -12.18
N PRO A 250 25.59 -12.40 -13.17
CA PRO A 250 24.30 -11.73 -13.02
C PRO A 250 23.54 -12.23 -11.79
N ARG A 251 22.86 -11.34 -11.07
CA ARG A 251 22.08 -11.70 -9.87
C ARG A 251 21.08 -12.83 -10.14
N GLU A 252 20.46 -12.81 -11.32
CA GLU A 252 19.47 -13.81 -11.73
C GLU A 252 20.07 -15.22 -11.93
N ALA A 253 21.41 -15.30 -12.05
CA ALA A 253 22.12 -16.57 -12.20
C ALA A 253 22.58 -17.16 -10.87
N ILE A 254 22.44 -16.45 -9.75
CA ILE A 254 22.75 -16.97 -8.41
C ILE A 254 21.67 -17.99 -8.02
N LEU A 255 22.10 -19.17 -7.58
CA LEU A 255 21.23 -20.28 -7.19
C LEU A 255 21.25 -20.47 -5.66
N THR A 256 20.18 -21.06 -5.14
CA THR A 256 20.13 -21.48 -3.73
C THR A 256 21.25 -22.49 -3.43
N GLY A 257 22.05 -22.18 -2.42
CA GLY A 257 23.21 -22.98 -2.00
C GLY A 257 24.55 -22.43 -2.48
N ASP A 258 24.59 -21.47 -3.40
CA ASP A 258 25.81 -20.78 -3.81
C ASP A 258 26.44 -20.03 -2.66
N ILE A 259 27.78 -19.97 -2.63
CA ILE A 259 28.51 -19.15 -1.67
C ILE A 259 28.77 -17.78 -2.29
N VAL A 260 28.10 -16.78 -1.75
CA VAL A 260 28.18 -15.38 -2.23
C VAL A 260 29.17 -14.60 -1.36
N ILE A 261 29.94 -13.72 -2.00
CA ILE A 261 30.88 -12.82 -1.35
C ILE A 261 30.46 -11.38 -1.55
N VAL A 262 30.51 -10.60 -0.48
CA VAL A 262 30.23 -9.16 -0.55
C VAL A 262 31.33 -8.39 0.14
N HIS A 263 31.93 -7.46 -0.62
CA HIS A 263 33.01 -6.57 -0.16
C HIS A 263 32.43 -5.27 0.40
N PRO A 264 33.21 -4.52 1.20
CA PRO A 264 32.82 -3.20 1.71
C PRO A 264 32.40 -2.25 0.56
N GLY A 265 31.32 -1.55 0.76
CA GLY A 265 30.72 -0.64 -0.23
C GLY A 265 29.79 -1.33 -1.24
N ASN A 266 29.74 -2.66 -1.29
CA ASN A 266 28.87 -3.40 -2.18
C ASN A 266 27.53 -3.76 -1.53
N GLN A 267 26.54 -3.95 -2.38
CA GLN A 267 25.22 -4.41 -1.98
C GLN A 267 25.14 -5.94 -1.98
N VAL A 268 24.38 -6.47 -1.05
CA VAL A 268 24.05 -7.88 -0.96
C VAL A 268 23.08 -8.26 -2.10
N PRO A 269 23.42 -9.25 -2.97
CA PRO A 269 22.59 -9.55 -4.15
C PRO A 269 21.36 -10.42 -3.86
N VAL A 270 21.42 -11.33 -2.89
CA VAL A 270 20.36 -12.30 -2.52
C VAL A 270 20.36 -12.52 -1.02
N ASP A 271 19.28 -13.13 -0.47
CA ASP A 271 19.21 -13.41 0.97
C ASP A 271 19.98 -14.70 1.32
N GLY A 272 20.58 -14.74 2.49
CA GLY A 272 21.28 -15.93 2.95
C GLY A 272 21.78 -15.85 4.39
N VAL A 273 22.53 -16.87 4.79
CA VAL A 273 23.12 -17.01 6.13
C VAL A 273 24.64 -16.92 6.05
N ILE A 274 25.23 -16.09 6.89
CA ILE A 274 26.69 -15.88 6.94
C ILE A 274 27.38 -17.15 7.36
N THR A 275 28.34 -17.58 6.54
CA THR A 275 29.18 -18.76 6.78
C THR A 275 30.59 -18.40 7.22
N ASP A 276 31.08 -17.20 6.85
CA ASP A 276 32.41 -16.72 7.17
C ASP A 276 32.44 -15.18 7.10
N GLY A 277 33.28 -14.55 7.90
CA GLY A 277 33.46 -13.11 7.94
C GLY A 277 32.66 -12.42 9.04
N HIS A 278 32.89 -11.11 9.13
CA HIS A 278 32.20 -10.17 10.03
C HIS A 278 32.13 -8.81 9.32
N ALA A 279 30.98 -8.18 9.39
CA ALA A 279 30.77 -6.89 8.72
C ALA A 279 29.72 -6.03 9.43
N SER A 280 29.83 -4.73 9.25
CA SER A 280 28.75 -3.79 9.53
C SER A 280 27.89 -3.64 8.26
N VAL A 281 26.58 -3.87 8.40
CA VAL A 281 25.64 -3.84 7.28
C VAL A 281 24.59 -2.76 7.51
N ASP A 282 24.46 -1.85 6.54
CA ASP A 282 23.39 -0.87 6.52
C ASP A 282 22.10 -1.54 5.97
N GLU A 283 21.15 -1.75 6.85
CA GLU A 283 19.84 -2.34 6.57
C GLU A 283 18.74 -1.26 6.47
N SER A 284 19.12 0.03 6.46
CA SER A 284 18.17 1.16 6.51
C SER A 284 17.10 1.12 5.41
N MET A 285 17.41 0.54 4.26
CA MET A 285 16.52 0.39 3.13
C MET A 285 15.36 -0.59 3.40
N LEU A 286 15.57 -1.56 4.27
CA LEU A 286 14.56 -2.56 4.66
C LEU A 286 13.91 -2.20 6.00
N THR A 287 14.72 -1.73 6.94
CA THR A 287 14.29 -1.51 8.34
C THR A 287 13.89 -0.06 8.61
N GLY A 288 14.39 0.90 7.82
CA GLY A 288 14.25 2.34 8.06
C GLY A 288 15.18 2.87 9.17
N GLU A 289 16.04 2.03 9.76
CA GLU A 289 17.01 2.43 10.80
C GLU A 289 18.33 2.85 10.16
N SER A 290 18.82 4.04 10.49
CA SER A 290 20.02 4.62 9.88
C SER A 290 21.35 4.10 10.45
N MET A 291 21.32 3.31 11.53
CA MET A 291 22.56 2.79 12.15
C MET A 291 22.91 1.43 11.57
N PRO A 292 24.13 1.23 11.02
CA PRO A 292 24.58 -0.07 10.57
C PRO A 292 24.57 -1.12 11.68
N VAL A 293 24.15 -2.34 11.35
CA VAL A 293 24.08 -3.48 12.26
C VAL A 293 25.31 -4.37 12.05
N GLY A 294 26.01 -4.73 13.15
CA GLY A 294 27.08 -5.71 13.09
C GLY A 294 26.53 -7.11 12.82
N LYS A 295 27.05 -7.80 11.83
CA LYS A 295 26.66 -9.15 11.41
C LYS A 295 27.82 -10.13 11.54
N SER A 296 27.52 -11.34 12.02
CA SER A 296 28.48 -12.40 12.31
C SER A 296 28.01 -13.74 11.74
N VAL A 297 28.87 -14.73 11.78
CA VAL A 297 28.57 -16.10 11.30
C VAL A 297 27.31 -16.65 11.98
N GLY A 298 26.41 -17.20 11.16
CA GLY A 298 25.11 -17.75 11.56
C GLY A 298 23.95 -16.76 11.54
N GLU A 299 24.20 -15.48 11.26
CA GLU A 299 23.15 -14.46 11.13
C GLU A 299 22.71 -14.30 9.68
N ASN A 300 21.48 -13.80 9.50
CA ASN A 300 20.89 -13.56 8.19
C ASN A 300 21.36 -12.24 7.59
N VAL A 301 21.56 -12.25 6.27
CA VAL A 301 21.74 -11.05 5.43
C VAL A 301 20.67 -11.00 4.35
N PHE A 302 20.27 -9.81 3.96
CA PHE A 302 19.15 -9.56 3.06
C PHE A 302 19.59 -8.81 1.81
N ALA A 303 18.98 -9.12 0.69
CA ALA A 303 19.20 -8.46 -0.60
C ALA A 303 18.98 -6.94 -0.49
N ALA A 304 19.80 -6.17 -1.22
CA ALA A 304 19.82 -4.71 -1.27
C ALA A 304 20.38 -4.00 -0.02
N THR A 305 20.75 -4.70 1.04
CA THR A 305 21.52 -4.11 2.15
C THR A 305 22.96 -3.84 1.73
N VAL A 306 23.63 -2.87 2.37
CA VAL A 306 24.98 -2.42 1.99
C VAL A 306 25.98 -2.81 3.06
N VAL A 307 27.04 -3.51 2.69
CA VAL A 307 28.16 -3.78 3.59
C VAL A 307 28.99 -2.49 3.71
N THR A 308 28.99 -1.87 4.89
CA THR A 308 29.69 -0.61 5.12
C THR A 308 31.15 -0.81 5.53
N ASP A 309 31.42 -1.86 6.32
CA ASP A 309 32.75 -2.21 6.77
C ASP A 309 32.86 -3.73 6.97
N GLY A 310 34.07 -4.29 6.86
CA GLY A 310 34.31 -5.73 6.91
C GLY A 310 34.01 -6.42 5.56
N TYR A 311 33.94 -7.75 5.57
CA TYR A 311 33.49 -8.53 4.41
C TYR A 311 32.60 -9.69 4.87
N LEU A 312 31.73 -10.15 4.00
CA LEU A 312 30.85 -11.28 4.27
C LEU A 312 30.98 -12.34 3.20
N ARG A 313 31.02 -13.60 3.67
CA ARG A 313 30.78 -14.75 2.83
C ARG A 313 29.56 -15.47 3.41
N PHE A 314 28.54 -15.67 2.58
CA PHE A 314 27.30 -16.26 3.02
C PHE A 314 26.77 -17.27 2.01
N LYS A 315 25.97 -18.22 2.50
CA LYS A 315 25.28 -19.19 1.67
C LYS A 315 23.93 -18.63 1.25
N ALA A 316 23.67 -18.57 -0.06
CA ALA A 316 22.40 -18.13 -0.61
C ALA A 316 21.27 -19.11 -0.20
N GLU A 317 20.21 -18.60 0.41
CA GLU A 317 19.03 -19.39 0.81
C GLU A 317 17.79 -19.02 0.02
N LYS A 318 17.52 -17.71 -0.15
CA LYS A 318 16.40 -17.23 -0.94
C LYS A 318 16.92 -16.37 -2.10
N VAL A 319 16.51 -16.72 -3.32
CA VAL A 319 16.96 -16.07 -4.55
C VAL A 319 15.79 -15.60 -5.41
N GLY A 320 16.02 -14.65 -6.31
CA GLY A 320 15.02 -14.18 -7.26
C GLY A 320 13.75 -13.64 -6.60
N LYS A 321 12.60 -14.27 -6.85
CA LYS A 321 11.28 -13.82 -6.32
C LYS A 321 11.08 -14.12 -4.83
N ASP A 322 11.89 -14.99 -4.26
CA ASP A 322 11.75 -15.44 -2.87
C ASP A 322 12.55 -14.56 -1.90
N THR A 323 13.38 -13.63 -2.39
CA THR A 323 14.10 -12.69 -1.53
C THR A 323 13.13 -11.77 -0.78
N MET A 324 13.52 -11.34 0.42
CA MET A 324 12.76 -10.41 1.28
C MET A 324 12.36 -9.14 0.52
N LEU A 325 13.28 -8.56 -0.23
CA LEU A 325 13.01 -7.39 -1.07
C LEU A 325 11.93 -7.69 -2.11
N SER A 326 12.00 -8.83 -2.80
CA SER A 326 11.00 -9.21 -3.81
C SER A 326 9.62 -9.45 -3.18
N GLN A 327 9.55 -10.04 -1.99
CA GLN A 327 8.30 -10.21 -1.24
C GLN A 327 7.70 -8.85 -0.81
N ILE A 328 8.53 -7.93 -0.31
CA ILE A 328 8.10 -6.56 0.00
C ILE A 328 7.49 -5.90 -1.22
N MET A 329 8.14 -6.02 -2.38
CA MET A 329 7.65 -5.44 -3.63
C MET A 329 6.32 -6.04 -4.07
N GLN A 330 6.18 -7.36 -4.03
CA GLN A 330 4.91 -8.04 -4.35
C GLN A 330 3.78 -7.59 -3.42
N MET A 331 4.05 -7.41 -2.12
CA MET A 331 3.05 -6.89 -1.19
C MET A 331 2.65 -5.46 -1.52
N VAL A 332 3.60 -4.60 -1.84
CA VAL A 332 3.33 -3.20 -2.22
C VAL A 332 2.53 -3.13 -3.53
N GLU A 333 2.88 -3.92 -4.54
CA GLU A 333 2.13 -4.02 -5.80
C GLU A 333 0.71 -4.54 -5.57
N ALA A 334 0.55 -5.60 -4.76
CA ALA A 334 -0.76 -6.14 -4.42
C ALA A 334 -1.63 -5.12 -3.66
N ALA A 335 -1.04 -4.37 -2.72
CA ALA A 335 -1.75 -3.32 -2.00
C ALA A 335 -2.23 -2.21 -2.94
N GLN A 336 -1.40 -1.79 -3.88
CA GLN A 336 -1.78 -0.79 -4.89
C GLN A 336 -2.79 -1.32 -5.90
N GLY A 337 -2.69 -2.62 -6.25
CA GLY A 337 -3.62 -3.29 -7.15
C GLY A 337 -5.01 -3.49 -6.57
N SER A 338 -5.15 -3.51 -5.24
CA SER A 338 -6.43 -3.73 -4.57
C SER A 338 -7.27 -2.46 -4.46
N LYS A 339 -8.60 -2.60 -4.38
CA LYS A 339 -9.54 -1.48 -4.20
C LYS A 339 -10.02 -1.39 -2.76
N ALA A 340 -9.81 -0.26 -2.13
CA ALA A 340 -10.38 0.05 -0.82
C ALA A 340 -11.93 0.14 -0.90
N PRO A 341 -12.68 -0.17 0.17
CA PRO A 341 -14.13 -0.03 0.23
C PRO A 341 -14.64 1.37 -0.15
N ILE A 342 -13.96 2.42 0.29
CA ILE A 342 -14.29 3.82 -0.07
C ILE A 342 -14.17 4.06 -1.59
N ALA A 343 -13.19 3.42 -2.26
CA ALA A 343 -13.03 3.50 -3.71
C ALA A 343 -14.18 2.79 -4.44
N LYS A 344 -14.60 1.61 -3.94
CA LYS A 344 -15.76 0.87 -4.48
C LYS A 344 -17.05 1.70 -4.38
N THR A 345 -17.21 2.45 -3.29
CA THR A 345 -18.36 3.35 -3.08
C THR A 345 -18.31 4.53 -4.04
N ALA A 346 -17.16 5.18 -4.21
CA ALA A 346 -16.97 6.26 -5.17
C ALA A 346 -17.26 5.81 -6.62
N ASP A 347 -16.81 4.62 -6.99
CA ASP A 347 -17.07 4.02 -8.31
C ASP A 347 -18.56 3.78 -8.55
N LYS A 348 -19.32 3.32 -7.54
CA LYS A 348 -20.79 3.15 -7.63
C LYS A 348 -21.49 4.50 -7.86
N ILE A 349 -21.07 5.54 -7.13
CA ILE A 349 -21.60 6.90 -7.29
C ILE A 349 -21.33 7.40 -8.72
N ALA A 350 -20.09 7.24 -9.22
CA ALA A 350 -19.71 7.65 -10.57
C ALA A 350 -20.55 6.97 -11.66
N ALA A 351 -20.86 5.69 -11.48
CA ALA A 351 -21.66 4.94 -12.46
C ALA A 351 -23.11 5.43 -12.61
N VAL A 352 -23.67 6.04 -11.57
CA VAL A 352 -25.00 6.66 -11.60
C VAL A 352 -24.92 8.12 -12.04
N PHE A 353 -23.87 8.82 -11.65
CA PHE A 353 -23.69 10.25 -11.85
C PHE A 353 -23.71 10.63 -13.35
N VAL A 354 -22.93 9.91 -14.18
CA VAL A 354 -22.81 10.25 -15.62
C VAL A 354 -24.14 10.14 -16.38
N PRO A 355 -24.93 9.05 -16.26
CA PRO A 355 -26.28 9.00 -16.84
C PRO A 355 -27.21 10.12 -16.35
N VAL A 356 -27.19 10.43 -15.06
CA VAL A 356 -28.03 11.51 -14.49
C VAL A 356 -27.66 12.86 -15.08
N VAL A 357 -26.38 13.14 -15.22
CA VAL A 357 -25.89 14.39 -15.83
C VAL A 357 -26.31 14.51 -17.30
N LEU A 358 -26.26 13.42 -18.07
CA LEU A 358 -26.74 13.42 -19.47
C LEU A 358 -28.21 13.83 -19.55
N VAL A 359 -29.03 13.32 -18.63
CA VAL A 359 -30.45 13.72 -18.56
C VAL A 359 -30.60 15.16 -18.14
N ILE A 360 -29.86 15.64 -17.13
CA ILE A 360 -29.89 17.04 -16.69
C ILE A 360 -29.51 17.99 -17.86
N ALA A 361 -28.41 17.68 -18.57
CA ALA A 361 -27.96 18.47 -19.69
C ALA A 361 -29.04 18.57 -20.81
N LEU A 362 -29.63 17.41 -21.13
CA LEU A 362 -30.70 17.38 -22.16
C LEU A 362 -31.93 18.18 -21.71
N VAL A 363 -32.40 17.96 -20.48
CA VAL A 363 -33.56 18.67 -19.93
C VAL A 363 -33.31 20.18 -19.86
N ALA A 364 -32.13 20.60 -19.36
CA ALA A 364 -31.75 22.01 -19.26
C ALA A 364 -31.71 22.67 -20.66
N GLY A 365 -31.02 22.04 -21.62
CA GLY A 365 -30.96 22.55 -22.99
C GLY A 365 -32.34 22.67 -23.65
N LEU A 366 -33.17 21.62 -23.55
CA LEU A 366 -34.54 21.63 -24.10
C LEU A 366 -35.43 22.69 -23.41
N SER A 367 -35.35 22.82 -22.08
CA SER A 367 -36.13 23.79 -21.31
C SER A 367 -35.86 25.22 -21.79
N TRP A 368 -34.60 25.59 -21.99
CA TRP A 368 -34.23 26.90 -22.50
C TRP A 368 -34.63 27.10 -23.98
N TRP A 369 -34.58 26.02 -24.79
CA TRP A 369 -35.05 26.07 -26.17
C TRP A 369 -36.56 26.35 -26.25
N PHE A 370 -37.35 25.62 -25.46
CA PHE A 370 -38.81 25.84 -25.38
C PHE A 370 -39.19 27.17 -24.73
N ALA A 371 -38.34 27.69 -23.83
CA ALA A 371 -38.52 29.04 -23.25
C ALA A 371 -38.26 30.17 -24.22
N GLY A 372 -37.86 29.87 -25.50
CA GLY A 372 -37.65 30.89 -26.54
C GLY A 372 -36.27 31.55 -26.52
N SER A 373 -35.31 31.07 -25.75
CA SER A 373 -33.95 31.63 -25.66
C SER A 373 -33.08 31.35 -26.90
N GLY A 374 -33.59 30.58 -27.86
CA GLY A 374 -32.92 30.25 -29.10
C GLY A 374 -31.98 29.06 -29.03
N SER A 375 -31.66 28.48 -30.18
CA SER A 375 -30.82 27.28 -30.30
C SER A 375 -29.39 27.48 -29.78
N LYS A 376 -28.83 28.67 -30.02
CA LYS A 376 -27.50 29.07 -29.54
C LYS A 376 -27.39 28.92 -28.02
N PHE A 377 -28.31 29.51 -27.27
CA PHE A 377 -28.33 29.50 -25.82
C PHE A 377 -28.56 28.06 -25.28
N ALA A 378 -29.51 27.34 -25.88
CA ALA A 378 -29.81 25.95 -25.48
C ALA A 378 -28.62 25.03 -25.64
N ILE A 379 -27.86 25.12 -26.74
CA ILE A 379 -26.66 24.31 -26.98
C ILE A 379 -25.54 24.73 -26.03
N GLN A 380 -25.36 26.01 -25.75
CA GLN A 380 -24.36 26.49 -24.80
C GLN A 380 -24.62 25.91 -23.42
N VAL A 381 -25.87 25.93 -22.92
CA VAL A 381 -26.26 25.31 -21.64
C VAL A 381 -26.00 23.81 -21.66
N PHE A 382 -26.44 23.13 -22.74
CA PHE A 382 -26.22 21.68 -22.87
C PHE A 382 -24.74 21.33 -22.80
N VAL A 383 -23.89 21.99 -23.55
CA VAL A 383 -22.44 21.76 -23.58
C VAL A 383 -21.79 22.11 -22.23
N ALA A 384 -22.15 23.27 -21.66
CA ALA A 384 -21.59 23.70 -20.37
C ALA A 384 -21.90 22.71 -19.25
N VAL A 385 -23.14 22.16 -19.17
CA VAL A 385 -23.52 21.14 -18.21
C VAL A 385 -22.72 19.84 -18.40
N LEU A 386 -22.57 19.38 -19.66
CA LEU A 386 -21.80 18.16 -19.94
C LEU A 386 -20.34 18.32 -19.54
N VAL A 387 -19.74 19.46 -19.79
CA VAL A 387 -18.31 19.71 -19.52
C VAL A 387 -18.05 19.85 -18.04
N ILE A 388 -18.81 20.73 -17.34
CA ILE A 388 -18.58 20.96 -15.89
C ILE A 388 -18.85 19.73 -15.05
N ALA A 389 -19.72 18.85 -15.50
CA ALA A 389 -20.08 17.64 -14.79
C ALA A 389 -19.11 16.47 -15.00
N CYS A 390 -18.00 16.67 -15.71
CA CYS A 390 -17.00 15.62 -15.87
C CYS A 390 -16.43 15.19 -14.51
N PRO A 391 -16.59 13.93 -14.06
CA PRO A 391 -16.00 13.47 -12.81
C PRO A 391 -14.52 13.07 -12.97
N CYS A 392 -13.72 13.92 -13.66
CA CYS A 392 -12.35 13.62 -14.07
C CYS A 392 -11.45 13.28 -12.88
N ALA A 393 -11.57 14.04 -11.79
CA ALA A 393 -10.75 13.86 -10.60
C ALA A 393 -11.19 12.68 -9.72
N LEU A 394 -12.45 12.23 -9.82
CA LEU A 394 -13.03 11.20 -8.94
C LEU A 394 -12.31 9.85 -9.06
N GLY A 395 -11.97 9.45 -10.29
CA GLY A 395 -11.26 8.20 -10.55
C GLY A 395 -9.86 8.13 -9.95
N LEU A 396 -9.28 9.29 -9.57
CA LEU A 396 -7.95 9.42 -8.99
C LEU A 396 -7.96 9.73 -7.50
N ALA A 397 -9.07 10.23 -6.97
CA ALA A 397 -9.17 10.74 -5.60
C ALA A 397 -8.71 9.74 -4.54
N THR A 398 -9.07 8.48 -4.69
CA THR A 398 -8.70 7.40 -3.77
C THR A 398 -7.39 6.70 -4.17
N PRO A 399 -7.19 6.23 -5.42
CA PRO A 399 -5.99 5.48 -5.76
C PRO A 399 -4.70 6.28 -5.58
N ALA A 400 -4.69 7.57 -5.90
CA ALA A 400 -3.50 8.42 -5.75
C ALA A 400 -3.07 8.54 -4.28
N ALA A 401 -4.02 8.74 -3.36
CA ALA A 401 -3.73 8.82 -1.93
C ALA A 401 -3.24 7.49 -1.36
N ILE A 402 -3.88 6.37 -1.75
CA ILE A 402 -3.47 5.02 -1.31
C ILE A 402 -2.07 4.70 -1.81
N MET A 403 -1.76 4.96 -3.09
CA MET A 403 -0.45 4.69 -3.67
C MET A 403 0.67 5.42 -2.91
N VAL A 404 0.48 6.72 -2.63
CA VAL A 404 1.44 7.51 -1.86
C VAL A 404 1.55 7.00 -0.42
N ALA A 405 0.43 6.62 0.21
CA ALA A 405 0.42 6.14 1.59
C ALA A 405 1.11 4.78 1.73
N VAL A 406 0.84 3.82 0.82
CA VAL A 406 1.49 2.50 0.82
C VAL A 406 2.99 2.64 0.61
N GLY A 407 3.42 3.50 -0.33
CA GLY A 407 4.84 3.81 -0.51
C GLY A 407 5.47 4.43 0.75
N LYS A 408 4.76 5.37 1.39
CA LYS A 408 5.25 6.00 2.63
C LYS A 408 5.28 5.04 3.82
N GLY A 409 4.33 4.10 3.88
CA GLY A 409 4.34 3.00 4.85
C GLY A 409 5.58 2.12 4.67
N ALA A 410 5.86 1.70 3.44
CA ALA A 410 7.02 0.87 3.11
C ALA A 410 8.35 1.56 3.49
N GLU A 411 8.52 2.86 3.21
CA GLU A 411 9.68 3.66 3.66
C GLU A 411 9.87 3.64 5.19
N LYS A 412 8.80 3.43 5.96
CA LYS A 412 8.81 3.37 7.43
C LYS A 412 8.79 1.93 7.97
N GLY A 413 9.01 0.93 7.12
CA GLY A 413 8.98 -0.47 7.50
C GLY A 413 7.57 -1.01 7.81
N VAL A 414 6.52 -0.34 7.32
CA VAL A 414 5.12 -0.76 7.46
C VAL A 414 4.58 -1.20 6.10
N LEU A 415 4.31 -2.48 5.94
CA LEU A 415 3.79 -3.04 4.70
C LEU A 415 2.31 -3.37 4.85
N PHE A 416 1.49 -2.81 3.98
CA PHE A 416 0.07 -3.15 3.85
C PHE A 416 -0.10 -4.17 2.72
N LYS A 417 -0.79 -5.27 2.95
CA LYS A 417 -1.08 -6.27 1.90
C LYS A 417 -2.15 -5.84 0.91
N ASN A 418 -3.05 -4.97 1.35
CA ASN A 418 -4.14 -4.47 0.51
C ASN A 418 -4.62 -3.09 0.99
N ALA A 419 -5.36 -2.40 0.13
CA ALA A 419 -5.92 -1.09 0.43
C ALA A 419 -7.04 -1.14 1.49
N GLU A 420 -7.67 -2.29 1.67
CA GLU A 420 -8.68 -2.52 2.70
C GLU A 420 -8.06 -2.47 4.10
N ALA A 421 -6.88 -3.10 4.30
CA ALA A 421 -6.13 -3.02 5.54
C ALA A 421 -5.78 -1.56 5.90
N LEU A 422 -5.34 -0.76 4.90
CA LEU A 422 -5.07 0.66 5.09
C LEU A 422 -6.35 1.43 5.49
N GLU A 423 -7.52 1.09 4.92
CA GLU A 423 -8.78 1.71 5.28
C GLU A 423 -9.25 1.24 6.66
N THR A 424 -9.17 -0.06 6.99
CA THR A 424 -9.61 -0.61 8.28
C THR A 424 -8.79 -0.03 9.44
N ALA A 425 -7.49 0.15 9.27
CA ALA A 425 -6.59 0.66 10.29
C ALA A 425 -7.02 2.03 10.87
N HIS A 426 -7.74 2.89 10.12
CA HIS A 426 -8.18 4.18 10.64
C HIS A 426 -9.33 4.08 11.64
N ASN A 427 -10.07 2.97 11.63
CA ASN A 427 -11.22 2.72 12.48
C ASN A 427 -10.88 1.91 13.73
N VAL A 428 -9.65 1.40 13.87
CA VAL A 428 -9.23 0.60 15.03
C VAL A 428 -9.49 1.35 16.32
N THR A 429 -10.16 0.67 17.26
CA THR A 429 -10.48 1.16 18.60
C THR A 429 -9.72 0.42 19.68
N MET A 430 -9.33 -0.83 19.42
CA MET A 430 -8.63 -1.70 20.35
C MET A 430 -7.43 -2.37 19.69
N ALA A 431 -6.26 -2.34 20.37
CA ALA A 431 -5.07 -3.09 19.98
C ALA A 431 -4.82 -4.24 20.97
N VAL A 432 -4.84 -5.45 20.47
CA VAL A 432 -4.65 -6.69 21.24
C VAL A 432 -3.28 -7.25 20.89
N PHE A 433 -2.47 -7.53 21.91
CA PHE A 433 -1.10 -7.98 21.76
C PHE A 433 -0.93 -9.40 22.26
N ASP A 434 -0.24 -10.24 21.49
CA ASP A 434 0.41 -11.39 22.10
C ASP A 434 1.57 -10.92 22.98
N LYS A 435 1.91 -11.72 24.00
CA LYS A 435 3.03 -11.40 24.89
C LYS A 435 4.37 -11.73 24.24
N THR A 436 4.55 -13.02 23.92
CA THR A 436 5.87 -13.62 23.63
C THR A 436 6.35 -13.26 22.22
N GLY A 437 7.56 -12.70 22.09
CA GLY A 437 8.11 -12.29 20.79
C GLY A 437 7.50 -11.01 20.22
N THR A 438 6.35 -10.55 20.75
CA THR A 438 5.66 -9.34 20.30
C THR A 438 6.03 -8.14 21.17
N ILE A 439 5.60 -8.11 22.45
CA ILE A 439 5.96 -7.06 23.40
C ILE A 439 7.20 -7.41 24.22
N THR A 440 7.60 -8.69 24.23
CA THR A 440 8.83 -9.18 24.83
C THR A 440 9.85 -9.54 23.75
N LYS A 441 11.12 -9.72 24.16
CA LYS A 441 12.22 -10.07 23.25
C LYS A 441 12.11 -11.48 22.66
N GLY A 442 11.24 -12.34 23.23
CA GLY A 442 11.06 -13.74 22.80
C GLY A 442 12.27 -14.64 23.12
N LYS A 443 13.27 -14.10 23.80
CA LYS A 443 14.47 -14.80 24.23
C LYS A 443 14.57 -14.72 25.76
N PRO A 444 14.30 -15.83 26.48
CA PRO A 444 14.47 -15.86 27.92
C PRO A 444 15.93 -15.55 28.29
N ILE A 445 16.14 -14.73 29.31
CA ILE A 445 17.46 -14.44 29.87
C ILE A 445 17.49 -14.73 31.37
N VAL A 446 18.65 -15.07 31.89
CA VAL A 446 18.84 -15.19 33.34
C VAL A 446 18.90 -13.80 33.95
N THR A 447 17.84 -13.42 34.69
CA THR A 447 17.73 -12.11 35.33
C THR A 447 18.38 -12.05 36.70
N ASP A 448 18.32 -13.16 37.47
CA ASP A 448 18.90 -13.22 38.80
C ASP A 448 19.57 -14.59 39.01
N VAL A 449 20.71 -14.57 39.63
CA VAL A 449 21.42 -15.76 40.10
C VAL A 449 21.68 -15.59 41.59
N ILE A 450 21.10 -16.46 42.41
CA ILE A 450 21.17 -16.34 43.87
C ILE A 450 21.88 -17.55 44.41
N GLY A 451 23.11 -17.33 44.88
CA GLY A 451 23.90 -18.37 45.54
C GLY A 451 23.33 -18.75 46.92
N TRP A 452 23.34 -20.03 47.25
CA TRP A 452 22.88 -20.55 48.52
C TRP A 452 24.04 -21.20 49.30
N ASN A 453 23.99 -21.14 50.64
CA ASN A 453 25.04 -21.70 51.52
C ASN A 453 26.46 -21.20 51.22
N GLY A 454 26.61 -19.94 50.80
CA GLY A 454 27.89 -19.32 50.48
C GLY A 454 28.45 -19.63 49.10
N ALA A 455 27.68 -20.26 48.24
CA ALA A 455 28.07 -20.51 46.84
C ALA A 455 28.15 -19.18 46.06
N LYS A 456 29.26 -18.99 45.37
CA LYS A 456 29.44 -17.78 44.51
C LYS A 456 28.62 -17.88 43.23
N GLU A 457 28.06 -16.78 42.82
CA GLU A 457 27.25 -16.69 41.61
C GLU A 457 27.97 -17.27 40.38
N GLU A 458 29.24 -16.90 40.17
CA GLU A 458 30.04 -17.39 39.08
C GLU A 458 30.19 -18.91 39.04
N ALA A 459 30.45 -19.54 40.24
CA ALA A 459 30.63 -20.97 40.33
C ALA A 459 29.35 -21.76 40.02
N ILE A 460 28.21 -21.29 40.54
CA ILE A 460 26.92 -21.94 40.27
C ILE A 460 26.47 -21.72 38.80
N THR A 461 26.78 -20.56 38.19
CA THR A 461 26.49 -20.27 36.78
C THR A 461 27.30 -21.21 35.87
N ARG A 462 28.60 -21.40 36.13
CA ARG A 462 29.45 -22.34 35.38
C ARG A 462 28.92 -23.77 35.46
N LEU A 463 28.51 -24.20 36.65
CA LEU A 463 28.01 -25.55 36.88
C LEU A 463 26.64 -25.75 36.19
N ALA A 464 25.73 -24.79 36.30
CA ALA A 464 24.43 -24.82 35.62
C ALA A 464 24.60 -24.88 34.10
N ALA A 465 25.49 -24.05 33.52
CA ALA A 465 25.77 -24.08 32.10
C ALA A 465 26.41 -25.39 31.63
N ALA A 466 27.26 -26.01 32.47
CA ALA A 466 27.87 -27.29 32.14
C ALA A 466 26.83 -28.42 31.99
N ILE A 467 25.85 -28.50 32.89
CA ILE A 467 24.79 -29.53 32.78
C ILE A 467 23.76 -29.21 31.68
N GLU A 468 23.55 -27.94 31.32
CA GLU A 468 22.67 -27.56 30.24
C GLU A 468 23.31 -27.71 28.84
N GLN A 469 24.59 -28.09 28.74
CA GLN A 469 25.21 -28.38 27.44
C GLN A 469 24.49 -29.49 26.67
N GLY A 470 23.91 -30.45 27.39
CA GLY A 470 23.13 -31.55 26.82
C GLY A 470 21.66 -31.19 26.47
N SER A 471 21.23 -29.94 26.65
CA SER A 471 19.85 -29.50 26.45
C SER A 471 19.72 -28.44 25.34
N ALA A 472 18.69 -28.60 24.51
CA ALA A 472 18.28 -27.60 23.52
C ALA A 472 17.09 -26.74 24.00
N HIS A 473 16.69 -26.86 25.27
CA HIS A 473 15.55 -26.11 25.81
C HIS A 473 15.86 -24.60 25.84
N PRO A 474 14.90 -23.68 25.56
CA PRO A 474 15.12 -22.23 25.60
C PRO A 474 15.72 -21.72 26.93
N LEU A 475 15.32 -22.29 28.07
CA LEU A 475 15.90 -21.95 29.36
C LEU A 475 17.38 -22.39 29.50
N ALA A 476 17.75 -23.48 28.83
CA ALA A 476 19.15 -23.93 28.78
C ALA A 476 20.02 -22.95 27.98
N VAL A 477 19.49 -22.42 26.89
CA VAL A 477 20.16 -21.38 26.08
C VAL A 477 20.48 -20.17 26.96
N ALA A 478 19.48 -19.68 27.72
CA ALA A 478 19.64 -18.52 28.61
C ALA A 478 20.75 -18.74 29.65
N VAL A 479 20.84 -19.96 30.23
CA VAL A 479 21.88 -20.30 31.20
C VAL A 479 23.25 -20.38 30.52
N LYS A 480 23.34 -20.97 29.34
CA LYS A 480 24.58 -21.04 28.56
C LYS A 480 25.09 -19.66 28.15
N GLU A 481 24.21 -18.78 27.69
CA GLU A 481 24.56 -17.40 27.33
C GLU A 481 25.09 -16.62 28.56
N ARG A 482 24.48 -16.80 29.72
CA ARG A 482 24.97 -16.18 30.99
C ARG A 482 26.38 -16.61 31.37
N ALA A 483 26.79 -17.83 30.98
CA ALA A 483 28.13 -18.37 31.22
C ALA A 483 29.10 -18.19 30.05
N ALA A 484 28.76 -17.37 29.05
CA ALA A 484 29.61 -17.16 27.88
C ALA A 484 31.01 -16.66 28.28
N GLY A 485 32.06 -17.30 27.77
CA GLY A 485 33.46 -16.98 28.12
C GLY A 485 33.97 -17.59 29.39
N MET A 486 33.15 -18.38 30.14
CA MET A 486 33.60 -19.10 31.34
C MET A 486 34.09 -20.51 30.98
N GLU A 487 35.14 -20.98 31.64
CA GLU A 487 35.55 -22.38 31.57
C GLU A 487 34.53 -23.28 32.30
N LEU A 488 33.95 -24.24 31.59
CA LEU A 488 32.92 -25.12 32.13
C LEU A 488 33.49 -26.42 32.63
N PRO A 489 33.04 -26.95 33.81
CA PRO A 489 33.42 -28.25 34.30
C PRO A 489 32.89 -29.37 33.40
N THR A 490 33.63 -30.50 33.35
CA THR A 490 33.21 -31.66 32.58
C THR A 490 32.12 -32.43 33.34
N CYS A 491 31.00 -32.67 32.65
CA CYS A 491 29.88 -33.42 33.16
C CYS A 491 29.58 -34.64 32.26
N THR A 492 29.08 -35.71 32.87
CA THR A 492 28.70 -36.98 32.23
C THR A 492 27.31 -37.43 32.72
N ASP A 493 26.81 -38.55 32.19
CA ASP A 493 25.55 -39.18 32.62
C ASP A 493 24.32 -38.24 32.59
N PHE A 494 24.17 -37.46 31.51
CA PHE A 494 23.04 -36.54 31.35
C PHE A 494 21.70 -37.27 31.28
N ARG A 495 20.73 -36.86 32.10
CA ARG A 495 19.36 -37.38 32.15
C ARG A 495 18.38 -36.22 32.18
N THR A 496 17.60 -36.08 31.14
CA THR A 496 16.55 -35.06 31.06
C THR A 496 15.20 -35.63 31.46
N THR A 497 14.47 -34.92 32.30
CA THR A 497 13.08 -35.20 32.67
C THR A 497 12.19 -34.14 32.05
N VAL A 498 11.29 -34.55 31.14
CA VAL A 498 10.37 -33.61 30.45
C VAL A 498 9.51 -32.90 31.50
N GLY A 499 9.45 -31.55 31.40
CA GLY A 499 8.71 -30.70 32.33
C GLY A 499 9.33 -30.59 33.74
N GLY A 500 10.45 -31.23 34.03
CA GLY A 500 11.12 -31.22 35.33
C GLY A 500 12.45 -30.48 35.32
N GLY A 501 13.42 -31.01 34.58
CA GLY A 501 14.78 -30.49 34.55
C GLY A 501 15.81 -31.49 34.04
N ILE A 502 17.06 -31.20 34.28
CA ILE A 502 18.21 -32.03 33.87
C ILE A 502 19.05 -32.45 35.10
N ALA A 503 19.55 -33.66 35.08
CA ALA A 503 20.52 -34.19 36.02
C ALA A 503 21.76 -34.65 35.28
N ALA A 504 22.92 -34.46 35.86
CA ALA A 504 24.20 -34.94 35.34
C ALA A 504 25.18 -35.25 36.48
N ARG A 505 26.27 -35.91 36.17
CA ARG A 505 27.36 -36.14 37.07
C ARG A 505 28.56 -35.27 36.70
N CYS A 506 28.84 -34.26 37.52
CA CYS A 506 29.94 -33.32 37.32
C CYS A 506 30.98 -33.53 38.41
N GLU A 507 32.26 -33.74 38.05
CA GLU A 507 33.36 -33.95 39.01
C GLU A 507 33.03 -34.98 40.07
N ASN A 508 32.47 -36.12 39.69
CA ASN A 508 32.05 -37.21 40.57
C ASN A 508 30.85 -36.93 41.52
N THR A 509 30.19 -35.76 41.35
CA THR A 509 29.05 -35.40 42.20
C THR A 509 27.78 -35.32 41.36
N ASN A 510 26.64 -35.78 41.86
CA ASN A 510 25.37 -35.67 41.20
C ASN A 510 24.83 -34.23 41.31
N VAL A 511 24.59 -33.61 40.16
CA VAL A 511 24.05 -32.27 40.05
C VAL A 511 22.68 -32.32 39.39
N ARG A 512 21.73 -31.53 39.87
CA ARG A 512 20.40 -31.37 39.25
C ARG A 512 20.07 -29.92 39.10
N LEU A 513 19.48 -29.59 37.96
CA LEU A 513 18.94 -28.28 37.66
C LEU A 513 17.50 -28.43 37.14
N GLY A 514 16.56 -27.81 37.81
CA GLY A 514 15.15 -27.93 37.40
C GLY A 514 14.18 -27.22 38.34
N ASN A 515 12.89 -27.41 38.11
CA ASN A 515 11.84 -26.83 38.94
C ASN A 515 11.81 -27.48 40.34
N LEU A 516 11.03 -26.88 41.25
CA LEU A 516 10.96 -27.34 42.65
C LEU A 516 10.53 -28.80 42.74
N SER A 517 9.54 -29.24 42.00
CA SER A 517 9.02 -30.62 41.99
C SER A 517 10.07 -31.66 41.54
N PHE A 518 11.02 -31.27 40.71
CA PHE A 518 12.11 -32.12 40.23
C PHE A 518 13.26 -32.28 41.25
N VAL A 519 13.56 -31.19 41.99
CA VAL A 519 14.71 -31.22 42.94
C VAL A 519 14.31 -31.60 44.35
N GLN A 520 13.12 -31.26 44.82
CA GLN A 520 12.63 -31.48 46.19
C GLN A 520 12.60 -32.94 46.64
N PRO A 521 12.29 -33.95 45.79
CA PRO A 521 12.31 -35.36 46.23
C PRO A 521 13.69 -35.88 46.60
N VAL A 522 14.77 -35.21 46.17
CA VAL A 522 16.14 -35.70 46.29
C VAL A 522 17.01 -34.75 47.13
N ALA A 523 16.66 -33.50 47.22
CA ALA A 523 17.45 -32.47 47.92
C ALA A 523 16.61 -31.74 48.97
N MET A 524 17.28 -31.34 50.07
CA MET A 524 16.68 -30.49 51.09
C MET A 524 16.64 -29.04 50.60
N ILE A 525 15.42 -28.56 50.28
CA ILE A 525 15.22 -27.17 49.88
C ILE A 525 14.71 -26.40 51.10
N PRO A 526 15.45 -25.40 51.61
CA PRO A 526 15.04 -24.62 52.76
C PRO A 526 13.73 -23.83 52.51
N PRO A 527 12.82 -23.68 53.50
CA PRO A 527 11.56 -22.97 53.33
C PRO A 527 11.73 -21.55 52.82
N ASN A 528 12.75 -20.82 53.29
CA ASN A 528 13.05 -19.45 52.82
C ASN A 528 13.52 -19.42 51.34
N ALA A 529 14.10 -20.50 50.82
CA ALA A 529 14.44 -20.61 49.39
C ALA A 529 13.19 -20.84 48.54
N ILE A 530 12.21 -21.59 49.06
CA ILE A 530 10.90 -21.77 48.40
C ILE A 530 10.14 -20.43 48.36
N GLU A 531 10.05 -19.74 49.52
CA GLU A 531 9.40 -18.44 49.62
C GLU A 531 10.02 -17.40 48.66
N LEU A 532 11.36 -17.37 48.57
CA LEU A 532 12.06 -16.51 47.61
C LEU A 532 11.74 -16.89 46.18
N GLY A 533 11.70 -18.17 45.85
CA GLY A 533 11.31 -18.67 44.53
C GLY A 533 9.86 -18.28 44.18
N GLU A 534 8.92 -18.40 45.10
CA GLU A 534 7.53 -17.99 44.94
C GLU A 534 7.41 -16.47 44.74
N LYS A 535 8.18 -15.67 45.48
CA LYS A 535 8.24 -14.21 45.30
C LYS A 535 8.76 -13.83 43.91
N LEU A 536 9.82 -14.48 43.43
CA LEU A 536 10.35 -14.24 42.09
C LEU A 536 9.38 -14.76 41.00
N ALA A 537 8.70 -15.88 41.22
CA ALA A 537 7.69 -16.39 40.30
C ALA A 537 6.47 -15.48 40.22
N SER A 538 6.11 -14.80 41.31
CA SER A 538 4.98 -13.84 41.30
C SER A 538 5.21 -12.62 40.45
N VAL A 539 6.45 -12.29 40.08
CA VAL A 539 6.83 -11.22 39.16
C VAL A 539 7.15 -11.74 37.74
N GLY A 540 6.63 -12.92 37.39
CA GLY A 540 6.69 -13.45 36.02
C GLY A 540 7.97 -14.18 35.65
N LYS A 541 8.82 -14.55 36.64
CA LYS A 541 10.08 -15.25 36.37
C LYS A 541 9.89 -16.75 36.48
N THR A 542 10.53 -17.52 35.61
CA THR A 542 10.65 -18.98 35.72
C THR A 542 11.80 -19.32 36.67
N ILE A 543 11.51 -20.09 37.70
CA ILE A 543 12.47 -20.41 38.75
C ILE A 543 13.05 -21.79 38.53
N VAL A 544 14.40 -21.87 38.53
CA VAL A 544 15.17 -23.10 38.37
C VAL A 544 16.13 -23.23 39.54
N TYR A 545 16.06 -24.37 40.23
CA TYR A 545 16.87 -24.68 41.40
C TYR A 545 18.05 -25.55 41.02
N LEU A 546 19.26 -25.16 41.42
CA LEU A 546 20.47 -25.95 41.27
C LEU A 546 20.81 -26.65 42.57
N THR A 547 20.98 -27.98 42.53
CA THR A 547 21.36 -28.79 43.70
C THR A 547 22.60 -29.62 43.42
N ILE A 548 23.46 -29.76 44.39
CA ILE A 548 24.63 -30.67 44.42
C ILE A 548 24.37 -31.73 45.48
N GLY A 549 24.23 -32.99 45.06
CA GLY A 549 23.80 -34.05 45.96
C GLY A 549 22.44 -33.77 46.59
N ARG A 550 22.41 -33.57 47.91
CA ARG A 550 21.20 -33.27 48.68
C ARG A 550 21.05 -31.80 49.08
N ASN A 551 21.95 -30.94 48.66
CA ASN A 551 21.99 -29.56 49.13
C ASN A 551 21.62 -28.61 47.99
N LEU A 552 20.81 -27.60 48.30
CA LEU A 552 20.57 -26.45 47.43
C LEU A 552 21.84 -25.60 47.32
N CYS A 553 22.28 -25.28 46.12
CA CYS A 553 23.44 -24.44 45.83
C CYS A 553 23.09 -23.10 45.22
N GLY A 554 21.98 -23.03 44.47
CA GLY A 554 21.57 -21.76 43.86
C GLY A 554 20.18 -21.81 43.27
N ILE A 555 19.65 -20.61 43.02
CA ILE A 555 18.36 -20.35 42.36
C ILE A 555 18.63 -19.46 41.16
N PHE A 556 18.12 -19.84 40.02
CA PHE A 556 18.13 -19.06 38.82
C PHE A 556 16.72 -18.57 38.55
N ALA A 557 16.57 -17.27 38.32
CA ALA A 557 15.33 -16.68 37.82
C ALA A 557 15.53 -16.30 36.36
N ILE A 558 14.68 -16.82 35.51
CA ILE A 558 14.75 -16.63 34.05
C ILE A 558 13.46 -15.98 33.60
N ALA A 559 13.55 -14.94 32.84
CA ALA A 559 12.38 -14.23 32.29
C ALA A 559 12.59 -13.79 30.86
N ASP A 560 11.51 -13.74 30.12
CA ASP A 560 11.44 -13.04 28.83
C ASP A 560 11.16 -11.56 29.13
N THR A 561 12.10 -10.69 28.80
CA THR A 561 12.05 -9.26 29.12
C THR A 561 11.27 -8.47 28.09
N LEU A 562 10.63 -7.40 28.53
CA LEU A 562 9.99 -6.45 27.63
C LEU A 562 11.01 -5.84 26.65
N LYS A 563 10.55 -5.57 25.44
CA LYS A 563 11.29 -4.73 24.49
C LYS A 563 11.39 -3.31 25.02
N GLU A 564 12.48 -2.62 24.74
CA GLU A 564 12.73 -1.27 25.25
C GLU A 564 11.70 -0.26 24.79
N GLU A 565 11.21 -0.44 23.57
CA GLU A 565 10.22 0.41 22.91
C GLU A 565 8.76 0.17 23.38
N THR A 566 8.49 -0.87 24.20
CA THR A 566 7.12 -1.27 24.56
C THR A 566 6.33 -0.17 25.24
N GLN A 567 6.92 0.48 26.26
CA GLN A 567 6.23 1.55 27.02
C GLN A 567 5.91 2.74 26.10
N GLU A 568 6.85 3.16 25.26
CA GLU A 568 6.66 4.24 24.30
C GLU A 568 5.54 3.91 23.30
N ALA A 569 5.51 2.64 22.83
CA ALA A 569 4.48 2.18 21.90
C ALA A 569 3.08 2.25 22.53
N MET A 570 2.92 1.77 23.76
CA MET A 570 1.64 1.83 24.49
C MET A 570 1.20 3.27 24.74
N GLN A 571 2.12 4.15 25.16
CA GLN A 571 1.82 5.56 25.34
C GLN A 571 1.30 6.21 24.06
N LYS A 572 1.97 5.97 22.91
CA LYS A 572 1.54 6.48 21.60
C LYS A 572 0.17 5.97 21.18
N LEU A 573 -0.19 4.74 21.55
CA LEU A 573 -1.53 4.20 21.29
C LEU A 573 -2.59 4.86 22.16
N HIS A 574 -2.31 5.09 23.43
CA HIS A 574 -3.20 5.84 24.32
C HIS A 574 -3.43 7.29 23.85
N GLU A 575 -2.40 7.97 23.33
CA GLU A 575 -2.54 9.30 22.70
C GLU A 575 -3.50 9.29 21.49
N LEU A 576 -3.64 8.13 20.82
CA LEU A 576 -4.59 7.92 19.73
C LEU A 576 -5.97 7.47 20.19
N ASN A 577 -6.20 7.35 21.53
CA ASN A 577 -7.39 6.80 22.17
C ASN A 577 -7.65 5.33 21.76
N ILE A 578 -6.60 4.52 21.65
CA ILE A 578 -6.68 3.09 21.37
C ILE A 578 -6.54 2.34 22.69
N ARG A 579 -7.53 1.50 23.01
CA ARG A 579 -7.49 0.60 24.17
C ARG A 579 -6.50 -0.52 23.90
N THR A 580 -5.66 -0.84 24.88
CA THR A 580 -4.59 -1.83 24.76
C THR A 580 -4.86 -3.05 25.65
N VAL A 581 -4.73 -4.24 25.07
CA VAL A 581 -5.00 -5.52 25.76
C VAL A 581 -3.87 -6.51 25.49
N ILE A 582 -3.37 -7.20 26.52
CA ILE A 582 -2.43 -8.32 26.35
C ILE A 582 -3.15 -9.65 26.49
N LEU A 583 -2.86 -10.59 25.58
CA LEU A 583 -3.27 -11.99 25.68
C LEU A 583 -2.07 -12.85 26.01
N THR A 584 -2.17 -13.70 27.06
CA THR A 584 -1.07 -14.59 27.45
C THR A 584 -1.59 -15.88 28.05
N GLY A 585 -0.82 -16.96 27.87
CA GLY A 585 -1.02 -18.23 28.56
C GLY A 585 -0.45 -18.25 29.99
N ASP A 586 0.25 -17.20 30.43
CA ASP A 586 0.84 -17.10 31.75
C ASP A 586 -0.23 -17.04 32.86
N ASN A 587 0.17 -17.31 34.08
CA ASN A 587 -0.71 -17.13 35.23
C ASN A 587 -1.05 -15.65 35.48
N LYS A 588 -2.16 -15.39 36.15
CA LYS A 588 -2.71 -14.06 36.37
C LYS A 588 -1.72 -13.08 37.06
N ARG A 589 -0.88 -13.56 38.00
CA ARG A 589 0.06 -12.69 38.72
C ARG A 589 1.20 -12.22 37.81
N ALA A 590 1.78 -13.14 37.07
CA ALA A 590 2.83 -12.82 36.10
C ALA A 590 2.32 -11.90 34.98
N ALA A 591 1.14 -12.20 34.46
CA ALA A 591 0.49 -11.38 33.44
C ALA A 591 0.19 -9.95 33.92
N ALA A 592 -0.34 -9.78 35.13
CA ALA A 592 -0.61 -8.47 35.72
C ALA A 592 0.67 -7.64 35.92
N TYR A 593 1.77 -8.28 36.35
CA TYR A 593 3.06 -7.61 36.50
C TYR A 593 3.59 -7.07 35.16
N ILE A 594 3.56 -7.90 34.13
CA ILE A 594 4.00 -7.51 32.78
C ILE A 594 3.11 -6.40 32.20
N ALA A 595 1.79 -6.51 32.38
CA ALA A 595 0.85 -5.48 31.94
C ALA A 595 1.11 -4.12 32.59
N GLN A 596 1.37 -4.11 33.89
CA GLN A 596 1.72 -2.90 34.65
C GLN A 596 3.05 -2.30 34.14
N GLN A 597 4.07 -3.12 33.90
CA GLN A 597 5.34 -2.63 33.38
C GLN A 597 5.22 -2.12 31.93
N ALA A 598 4.43 -2.79 31.09
CA ALA A 598 4.19 -2.37 29.73
C ALA A 598 3.29 -1.14 29.62
N GLY A 599 2.51 -0.81 30.64
CA GLY A 599 1.54 0.29 30.65
C GLY A 599 0.29 -0.01 29.81
N VAL A 600 -0.22 -1.25 29.85
CA VAL A 600 -1.37 -1.73 29.08
C VAL A 600 -2.63 -1.64 29.94
N ASP A 601 -3.79 -1.35 29.34
CA ASP A 601 -5.06 -1.14 30.04
C ASP A 601 -5.64 -2.42 30.63
N GLU A 602 -5.50 -3.56 29.92
CA GLU A 602 -6.10 -4.84 30.32
C GLU A 602 -5.19 -6.03 29.97
N VAL A 603 -5.29 -7.10 30.75
CA VAL A 603 -4.61 -8.36 30.47
C VAL A 603 -5.58 -9.54 30.66
N VAL A 604 -5.59 -10.43 29.68
CA VAL A 604 -6.29 -11.72 29.77
C VAL A 604 -5.26 -12.83 29.86
N ALA A 605 -5.22 -13.49 31.01
CA ALA A 605 -4.26 -14.51 31.38
C ALA A 605 -4.84 -15.94 31.27
N GLU A 606 -3.98 -16.95 31.37
CA GLU A 606 -4.34 -18.38 31.39
C GLU A 606 -5.07 -18.84 30.12
N LEU A 607 -4.77 -18.23 28.98
CA LEU A 607 -5.38 -18.54 27.71
C LEU A 607 -4.74 -19.77 27.05
N MET A 608 -5.56 -20.69 26.59
CA MET A 608 -5.10 -21.75 25.67
C MET A 608 -4.95 -21.18 24.25
N PRO A 609 -4.01 -21.69 23.44
CA PRO A 609 -3.73 -21.13 22.10
C PRO A 609 -4.97 -20.97 21.20
N GLY A 610 -5.90 -21.92 21.21
CA GLY A 610 -7.12 -21.87 20.39
C GLY A 610 -8.15 -20.82 20.81
N HIS A 611 -8.13 -20.34 22.05
CA HIS A 611 -9.13 -19.42 22.58
C HIS A 611 -8.85 -17.94 22.23
N LYS A 612 -7.66 -17.61 21.73
CA LYS A 612 -7.34 -16.23 21.34
C LYS A 612 -8.28 -15.70 20.26
N ALA A 613 -8.57 -16.48 19.22
CA ALA A 613 -9.46 -16.08 18.13
C ALA A 613 -10.93 -15.91 18.61
N GLU A 614 -11.39 -16.76 19.52
CA GLU A 614 -12.75 -16.65 20.11
C GLU A 614 -12.90 -15.36 20.93
N LEU A 615 -11.85 -15.02 21.70
CA LEU A 615 -11.85 -13.79 22.48
C LEU A 615 -11.85 -12.55 21.60
N ILE A 616 -11.05 -12.51 20.53
CA ILE A 616 -11.09 -11.43 19.53
C ILE A 616 -12.50 -11.29 18.96
N LYS A 617 -13.12 -12.41 18.58
CA LYS A 617 -14.52 -12.42 18.10
C LYS A 617 -15.48 -11.84 19.13
N SER A 618 -15.28 -12.09 20.42
CA SER A 618 -16.11 -11.52 21.48
C SER A 618 -15.95 -10.01 21.60
N PHE A 619 -14.75 -9.49 21.47
CA PHE A 619 -14.50 -8.03 21.44
C PHE A 619 -15.16 -7.38 20.22
N GLN A 620 -15.08 -8.00 19.06
CA GLN A 620 -15.76 -7.54 17.83
C GLN A 620 -17.29 -7.52 18.01
N GLN A 621 -17.87 -8.53 18.66
CA GLN A 621 -19.29 -8.55 18.99
C GLN A 621 -19.69 -7.45 19.99
N GLY A 622 -18.75 -7.02 20.82
CA GLY A 622 -18.89 -5.87 21.71
C GLY A 622 -18.86 -4.51 21.00
N GLY A 623 -18.63 -4.50 19.68
CA GLY A 623 -18.57 -3.27 18.87
C GLY A 623 -17.18 -2.69 18.71
N GLU A 624 -16.13 -3.36 19.20
CA GLU A 624 -14.75 -2.94 19.02
C GLU A 624 -14.22 -3.31 17.63
N ILE A 625 -13.42 -2.45 17.05
CA ILE A 625 -12.64 -2.74 15.84
C ILE A 625 -11.23 -3.12 16.28
N VAL A 626 -10.92 -4.40 16.17
CA VAL A 626 -9.78 -5.02 16.83
C VAL A 626 -8.59 -5.13 15.88
N ALA A 627 -7.44 -4.56 16.29
CA ALA A 627 -6.14 -4.89 15.72
C ALA A 627 -5.46 -5.96 16.57
N MET A 628 -5.16 -7.13 16.01
CA MET A 628 -4.34 -8.16 16.67
C MET A 628 -2.88 -8.03 16.23
N VAL A 629 -1.98 -8.00 17.21
CA VAL A 629 -0.54 -7.88 17.01
C VAL A 629 0.15 -9.14 17.53
N GLY A 630 0.91 -9.83 16.68
CA GLY A 630 1.57 -11.08 17.03
C GLY A 630 2.74 -11.42 16.11
N ASP A 631 3.52 -12.46 16.47
CA ASP A 631 4.63 -12.98 15.67
C ASP A 631 4.19 -14.01 14.61
N GLY A 632 2.97 -14.47 14.66
CA GLY A 632 2.24 -15.25 13.67
C GLY A 632 2.36 -16.75 13.71
N ILE A 633 3.29 -17.36 14.45
CA ILE A 633 3.39 -18.82 14.46
C ILE A 633 2.20 -19.45 15.20
N ASN A 634 1.92 -18.95 16.41
CA ASN A 634 0.83 -19.44 17.26
C ASN A 634 -0.44 -18.59 17.14
N ASP A 635 -0.33 -17.39 16.59
CA ASP A 635 -1.38 -16.37 16.56
C ASP A 635 -2.08 -16.26 15.21
N ALA A 636 -1.67 -17.04 14.20
CA ALA A 636 -2.25 -17.00 12.86
C ALA A 636 -3.80 -17.03 12.85
N PRO A 637 -4.49 -17.87 13.63
CA PRO A 637 -5.95 -17.84 13.69
C PRO A 637 -6.51 -16.54 14.29
N ALA A 638 -5.81 -15.96 15.28
CA ALA A 638 -6.20 -14.71 15.92
C ALA A 638 -5.95 -13.50 15.01
N LEU A 639 -4.82 -13.48 14.29
CA LEU A 639 -4.48 -12.46 13.28
C LEU A 639 -5.49 -12.47 12.12
N ALA A 640 -5.90 -13.67 11.69
CA ALA A 640 -6.90 -13.81 10.61
C ALA A 640 -8.32 -13.44 11.07
N GLN A 641 -8.66 -13.65 12.37
CA GLN A 641 -9.97 -13.30 12.93
C GLN A 641 -10.13 -11.81 13.16
N ALA A 642 -9.07 -11.09 13.51
CA ALA A 642 -9.10 -9.66 13.80
C ALA A 642 -9.51 -8.83 12.57
N ASP A 643 -10.08 -7.63 12.81
CA ASP A 643 -10.37 -6.67 11.74
C ASP A 643 -9.07 -6.21 11.05
N LEU A 644 -7.96 -6.15 11.81
CA LEU A 644 -6.63 -5.85 11.33
C LEU A 644 -5.59 -6.73 12.00
N GLY A 645 -5.07 -7.75 11.30
CA GLY A 645 -3.92 -8.52 11.78
C GLY A 645 -2.62 -7.81 11.45
N ILE A 646 -1.75 -7.63 12.45
CA ILE A 646 -0.43 -6.99 12.33
C ILE A 646 0.64 -7.99 12.76
N ALA A 647 1.48 -8.41 11.83
CA ALA A 647 2.65 -9.26 12.12
C ALA A 647 3.86 -8.41 12.50
N VAL A 648 4.58 -8.81 13.55
CA VAL A 648 5.77 -8.11 14.07
C VAL A 648 7.03 -8.91 13.74
N GLY A 649 8.00 -8.21 13.11
CA GLY A 649 9.28 -8.79 12.72
C GLY A 649 9.26 -9.43 11.33
N GLY A 650 10.45 -9.69 10.77
CA GLY A 650 10.63 -10.46 9.52
C GLY A 650 10.21 -11.92 9.72
N GLY A 651 9.02 -12.07 10.32
CA GLY A 651 8.46 -13.28 10.87
C GLY A 651 8.41 -14.43 9.88
N THR A 652 8.10 -15.59 10.40
CA THR A 652 7.87 -16.80 9.62
C THR A 652 6.92 -16.52 8.46
N ASP A 653 7.12 -17.20 7.35
CA ASP A 653 6.25 -17.10 6.15
C ASP A 653 4.75 -17.20 6.52
N VAL A 654 4.42 -17.93 7.61
CA VAL A 654 3.05 -18.08 8.16
C VAL A 654 2.49 -16.76 8.73
N ALA A 655 3.33 -15.97 9.42
CA ALA A 655 2.89 -14.66 9.95
C ALA A 655 2.59 -13.68 8.82
N ILE A 656 3.51 -13.64 7.86
CA ILE A 656 3.35 -12.83 6.66
C ILE A 656 2.08 -13.24 5.92
N GLU A 657 1.75 -14.54 5.84
CA GLU A 657 0.57 -15.02 5.12
C GLU A 657 -0.74 -14.66 5.84
N SER A 658 -0.78 -14.68 7.16
CA SER A 658 -2.01 -14.51 7.97
C SER A 658 -2.36 -13.06 8.28
N ALA A 659 -1.38 -12.16 8.38
CA ALA A 659 -1.59 -10.75 8.73
C ALA A 659 -1.93 -9.89 7.51
N GLN A 660 -2.65 -8.78 7.71
CA GLN A 660 -2.92 -7.76 6.70
C GLN A 660 -1.88 -6.63 6.68
N VAL A 661 -1.15 -6.45 7.78
CA VAL A 661 -0.04 -5.50 7.90
C VAL A 661 1.18 -6.23 8.45
N VAL A 662 2.36 -5.90 7.91
CA VAL A 662 3.64 -6.48 8.38
C VAL A 662 4.57 -5.34 8.79
N LEU A 663 5.11 -5.42 10.01
CA LEU A 663 6.14 -4.52 10.53
C LEU A 663 7.50 -5.18 10.30
N VAL A 664 8.23 -4.75 9.27
CA VAL A 664 9.45 -5.42 8.79
C VAL A 664 10.56 -5.47 9.85
N ASN A 665 10.77 -4.36 10.53
CA ASN A 665 11.82 -4.22 11.56
C ASN A 665 11.42 -4.74 12.95
N GLY A 666 10.21 -5.25 13.12
CA GLY A 666 9.73 -5.74 14.42
C GLY A 666 9.52 -4.65 15.49
N ASP A 667 9.65 -3.38 15.14
CA ASP A 667 9.43 -2.26 16.04
C ASP A 667 7.92 -1.99 16.24
N ILE A 668 7.43 -2.26 17.44
CA ILE A 668 6.01 -2.11 17.78
C ILE A 668 5.55 -0.63 17.84
N ARG A 669 6.46 0.35 17.89
CA ARG A 669 6.12 1.78 17.74
C ARG A 669 5.48 2.07 16.38
N ASN A 670 5.81 1.27 15.36
CA ASN A 670 5.24 1.39 14.03
C ASN A 670 3.75 1.04 13.94
N ILE A 671 3.16 0.43 14.98
CA ILE A 671 1.70 0.26 15.09
C ILE A 671 1.03 1.64 15.13
N SER A 672 1.53 2.54 15.98
CA SER A 672 1.02 3.91 16.04
C SER A 672 1.21 4.66 14.71
N THR A 673 2.34 4.44 14.04
CA THR A 673 2.62 4.98 12.69
C THR A 673 1.62 4.45 11.67
N THR A 674 1.32 3.15 11.69
CA THR A 674 0.30 2.49 10.85
C THR A 674 -1.06 3.16 10.98
N LEU A 675 -1.55 3.32 12.23
CA LEU A 675 -2.85 3.92 12.51
C LEU A 675 -2.90 5.42 12.13
N ARG A 676 -1.84 6.18 12.42
CA ARG A 676 -1.73 7.59 12.05
C ARG A 676 -1.68 7.79 10.55
N LEU A 677 -0.89 6.98 9.84
CA LEU A 677 -0.79 7.03 8.37
C LEU A 677 -2.13 6.71 7.73
N SER A 678 -2.83 5.70 8.23
CA SER A 678 -4.18 5.35 7.80
C SER A 678 -5.17 6.51 8.01
N LYS A 679 -5.22 7.09 9.22
CA LYS A 679 -6.07 8.26 9.53
C LYS A 679 -5.78 9.44 8.59
N ALA A 680 -4.50 9.73 8.35
CA ALA A 680 -4.09 10.80 7.45
C ALA A 680 -4.51 10.50 5.99
N THR A 681 -4.38 9.26 5.56
CA THR A 681 -4.74 8.82 4.21
C THR A 681 -6.24 8.92 3.98
N ILE A 682 -7.06 8.41 4.89
CA ILE A 682 -8.53 8.45 4.74
C ILE A 682 -9.05 9.89 4.81
N ARG A 683 -8.45 10.74 5.66
CA ARG A 683 -8.74 12.17 5.65
C ARG A 683 -8.42 12.80 4.28
N ASN A 684 -7.25 12.51 3.72
CA ASN A 684 -6.84 13.00 2.40
C ASN A 684 -7.78 12.51 1.29
N VAL A 685 -8.20 11.23 1.33
CA VAL A 685 -9.19 10.68 0.40
C VAL A 685 -10.53 11.42 0.51
N LYS A 686 -11.02 11.69 1.73
CA LYS A 686 -12.26 12.46 1.94
C LYS A 686 -12.14 13.89 1.42
N GLU A 687 -11.00 14.55 1.62
CA GLU A 687 -10.71 15.88 1.06
C GLU A 687 -10.69 15.83 -0.48
N ASN A 688 -10.06 14.83 -1.06
CA ASN A 688 -10.03 14.63 -2.52
C ASN A 688 -11.42 14.42 -3.11
N LEU A 689 -12.25 13.59 -2.48
CA LEU A 689 -13.63 13.36 -2.89
C LEU A 689 -14.48 14.64 -2.77
N PHE A 690 -14.29 15.41 -1.69
CA PHE A 690 -14.98 16.69 -1.51
C PHE A 690 -14.66 17.65 -2.67
N TRP A 691 -13.38 17.80 -3.04
CA TRP A 691 -13.00 18.65 -4.15
C TRP A 691 -13.51 18.09 -5.49
N ALA A 692 -13.44 16.77 -5.72
CA ALA A 692 -13.89 16.14 -6.95
C ALA A 692 -15.39 16.31 -7.22
N PHE A 693 -16.22 16.33 -6.16
CA PHE A 693 -17.66 16.55 -6.28
C PHE A 693 -18.08 18.00 -6.13
N GLY A 694 -17.37 18.79 -5.32
CA GLY A 694 -17.74 20.16 -4.98
C GLY A 694 -17.85 21.06 -6.21
N TYR A 695 -16.89 20.97 -7.13
CA TYR A 695 -16.92 21.71 -8.39
C TYR A 695 -18.14 21.37 -9.24
N ASN A 696 -18.54 20.09 -9.28
CA ASN A 696 -19.65 19.62 -10.07
C ASN A 696 -21.00 20.04 -9.44
N ILE A 697 -21.16 19.88 -8.11
CA ILE A 697 -22.40 20.23 -7.40
C ILE A 697 -22.73 21.71 -7.52
N ILE A 698 -21.72 22.58 -7.46
CA ILE A 698 -21.89 24.03 -7.60
C ILE A 698 -22.01 24.40 -9.09
N GLY A 699 -21.19 23.79 -9.94
CA GLY A 699 -21.07 24.16 -11.34
C GLY A 699 -22.28 23.75 -12.20
N ILE A 700 -22.89 22.58 -11.93
CA ILE A 700 -24.04 22.09 -12.72
C ILE A 700 -25.23 23.04 -12.69
N PRO A 701 -25.73 23.54 -11.53
CA PRO A 701 -26.80 24.53 -11.50
C PRO A 701 -26.46 25.83 -12.22
N VAL A 702 -25.21 26.31 -12.09
CA VAL A 702 -24.72 27.51 -12.78
C VAL A 702 -24.72 27.29 -14.28
N ALA A 703 -24.18 26.16 -14.76
CA ALA A 703 -24.15 25.76 -16.17
C ALA A 703 -25.58 25.57 -16.76
N ALA A 704 -26.50 25.03 -15.95
CA ALA A 704 -27.90 24.87 -16.34
C ALA A 704 -28.65 26.18 -16.46
N GLY A 705 -28.03 27.33 -16.16
CA GLY A 705 -28.61 28.66 -16.32
C GLY A 705 -29.42 29.14 -15.12
N VAL A 706 -29.30 28.53 -13.92
CA VAL A 706 -30.03 28.97 -12.73
C VAL A 706 -29.72 30.45 -12.39
N LEU A 707 -28.44 30.83 -12.46
CA LEU A 707 -28.08 32.24 -12.22
C LEU A 707 -28.65 33.19 -13.29
N HIS A 708 -28.82 32.72 -14.53
CA HIS A 708 -29.37 33.51 -15.61
C HIS A 708 -30.86 33.87 -15.40
N ILE A 709 -31.61 33.01 -14.70
CA ILE A 709 -32.99 33.29 -14.30
C ILE A 709 -33.06 34.56 -13.43
N PHE A 710 -32.04 34.84 -12.64
CA PHE A 710 -31.91 36.00 -11.77
C PHE A 710 -31.09 37.14 -12.40
N GLY A 711 -30.84 37.10 -13.71
CA GLY A 711 -30.08 38.14 -14.44
C GLY A 711 -28.55 37.99 -14.31
N GLY A 712 -28.06 36.86 -13.78
CA GLY A 712 -26.62 36.57 -13.67
C GLY A 712 -26.02 36.00 -14.98
N PRO A 713 -24.70 35.84 -15.06
CA PRO A 713 -23.99 35.31 -16.21
C PRO A 713 -24.27 33.81 -16.41
N LEU A 714 -24.22 33.37 -17.68
CA LEU A 714 -24.16 31.94 -18.01
C LEU A 714 -22.73 31.43 -17.91
N LEU A 715 -22.55 30.19 -17.47
CA LEU A 715 -21.23 29.56 -17.45
C LEU A 715 -20.77 29.24 -18.87
N ASP A 716 -19.64 29.81 -19.24
CA ASP A 716 -18.99 29.49 -20.50
C ASP A 716 -18.39 28.08 -20.48
N PRO A 717 -18.60 27.23 -21.53
CA PRO A 717 -18.02 25.87 -21.59
C PRO A 717 -16.49 25.84 -21.49
N MET A 718 -15.79 26.88 -21.94
CA MET A 718 -14.34 27.00 -21.84
C MET A 718 -13.89 27.17 -20.38
N ILE A 719 -14.60 28.04 -19.62
CA ILE A 719 -14.34 28.22 -18.18
C ILE A 719 -14.65 26.91 -17.42
N ALA A 720 -15.74 26.23 -17.80
CA ALA A 720 -16.07 24.90 -17.23
C ALA A 720 -14.94 23.90 -17.47
N ALA A 721 -14.38 23.79 -18.67
CA ALA A 721 -13.28 22.89 -18.99
C ALA A 721 -11.99 23.22 -18.23
N ALA A 722 -11.67 24.51 -18.09
CA ALA A 722 -10.51 24.96 -17.30
C ALA A 722 -10.67 24.60 -15.81
N ALA A 723 -11.85 24.82 -15.22
CA ALA A 723 -12.15 24.48 -13.84
C ALA A 723 -12.01 22.97 -13.58
N MET A 724 -12.47 22.12 -14.51
CA MET A 724 -12.35 20.67 -14.40
C MET A 724 -10.90 20.19 -14.49
N SER A 725 -10.08 20.81 -15.33
CA SER A 725 -8.65 20.50 -15.39
C SER A 725 -7.93 20.84 -14.08
N LEU A 726 -8.27 22.00 -13.48
CA LEU A 726 -7.74 22.41 -12.17
C LEU A 726 -8.20 21.49 -11.05
N SER A 727 -9.42 20.95 -11.11
CA SER A 727 -9.91 19.96 -10.14
C SER A 727 -9.01 18.73 -10.06
N SER A 728 -8.61 18.17 -11.21
CA SER A 728 -7.70 17.03 -11.25
C SER A 728 -6.33 17.35 -10.64
N VAL A 729 -5.78 18.53 -10.93
CA VAL A 729 -4.50 18.99 -10.34
C VAL A 729 -4.61 19.15 -8.82
N SER A 730 -5.73 19.69 -8.34
CA SER A 730 -5.98 19.89 -6.89
C SER A 730 -5.99 18.57 -6.15
N VAL A 731 -6.68 17.55 -6.66
CA VAL A 731 -6.77 16.21 -6.07
C VAL A 731 -5.40 15.54 -6.01
N VAL A 732 -4.63 15.59 -7.09
CA VAL A 732 -3.29 14.97 -7.10
C VAL A 732 -2.33 15.72 -6.19
N SER A 733 -2.35 17.05 -6.20
CA SER A 733 -1.49 17.86 -5.31
C SER A 733 -1.80 17.58 -3.84
N ASN A 734 -3.09 17.40 -3.50
CA ASN A 734 -3.47 17.02 -2.14
C ASN A 734 -3.00 15.60 -1.78
N ALA A 735 -3.10 14.62 -2.69
CA ALA A 735 -2.58 13.27 -2.46
C ALA A 735 -1.06 13.27 -2.22
N LEU A 736 -0.30 14.06 -2.98
CA LEU A 736 1.15 14.19 -2.82
C LEU A 736 1.56 14.82 -1.47
N ARG A 737 0.67 15.52 -0.75
CA ARG A 737 0.95 16.00 0.61
C ARG A 737 1.28 14.87 1.58
N LEU A 738 0.76 13.66 1.33
CA LEU A 738 1.07 12.46 2.14
C LEU A 738 2.56 12.08 2.09
N LYS A 739 3.32 12.46 1.06
CA LYS A 739 4.79 12.30 1.05
C LYS A 739 5.48 13.00 2.23
N ARG A 740 4.86 14.07 2.77
CA ARG A 740 5.39 14.83 3.90
C ARG A 740 4.95 14.28 5.26
N PHE A 741 4.29 13.11 5.29
CA PHE A 741 3.92 12.44 6.53
C PHE A 741 5.19 12.07 7.32
N LYS A 742 5.24 12.49 8.60
CA LYS A 742 6.36 12.30 9.52
C LYS A 742 6.17 11.09 10.42
#